data_47e33e9d4f641933cfd97732e78f5c1b
#
_entry.id   47e33e9d4f641933cfd97732e78f5c1b
#
_cell.length_a   1.000
_cell.length_b   1.000
_cell.length_c   1.000
_cell.angle_alpha   90.00
_cell.angle_beta   90.00
_cell.angle_gamma   90.00
#
_symmetry.space_group_name_H-M   'P 1'
#
loop_
_entity.id
_entity.type
_entity.pdbx_description
1 polymer ?
#
loop_
_entity_poly.entity_id
_entity_poly.type
_entity_poly.pdbx_seq_one_letter_code
_entity_poly.pdbx_strand_id
1 'polypeptide(L)'
;MNMKKFENILRLQIVPNLYEQERVSGIIEHCLKFGFQHVMLFINAEDYFVGHMTIEEAKPWVEAIKRTKKRLIENGIKVSLNPWIEIGHLDRGRKLKEGQNFTTMADYDGTQCEVVSCPLCENWREYYKELYQYLIREIEPDTIWVEDDFRLHNHGDLKNGGCFCALHMKRYNEKLGTSYSREQFTDLLFRKTCDERVRDAWLDVSRETMTDLAEFLGKTVKEVGLKTKVGLMSSTQNRHSMEARDWYAIHKALAQGGEMINRLHLPCYTETCAKDYYIYFNMFPYVCRAYLPKETIILPELENSVFSTFSKDARFLQFQVESAIPLCIDGMTYDIYDFCGNGIHESFGYGEVISGIMPYLNGVLNLDLRYESTEGIIIPADSNEVYNRKADDGNFMSYYPDEYCFGAYLASVGLNTKVSTEKAFKGQIVSLCNSGVNNFTDGQLENLFADNYVILDGGAVIRLIRRGLGRLICAKAYKEHWEDKDIHAYEQVADGVEINGKPGIRASVRRAGHYVEIDYEDGVNAKSYVYDYHGNVMGYGDVEGENFFVIPYMHTGILHEQYNDLRTSLLRDFVCRKAKATVVNTQFSGVYSYLYNRGDDKVLILVNTTVGGFHSIKFRLLNMDVQEICVVDRMMGELRKASFERCGDIITVFEKFEYLSTQTLLLR
;
A
#
# COMPACT_ATOMS: atom_id res chain seq x y z
N MET A 1 -16.12 26.11 -13.23
CA MET A 1 -15.91 24.71 -12.77
C MET A 1 -16.37 24.64 -11.32
N ASN A 2 -17.22 23.70 -10.95
CA ASN A 2 -17.48 23.45 -9.52
C ASN A 2 -16.17 22.94 -8.90
N MET A 3 -15.68 23.64 -7.87
CA MET A 3 -14.51 23.19 -7.11
C MET A 3 -14.81 21.85 -6.46
N LYS A 4 -13.92 20.87 -6.64
CA LYS A 4 -13.99 19.60 -5.91
C LYS A 4 -13.83 19.88 -4.43
N LYS A 5 -14.57 19.16 -3.60
CA LYS A 5 -14.42 19.21 -2.13
C LYS A 5 -13.94 17.86 -1.64
N PHE A 6 -13.00 17.90 -0.73
CA PHE A 6 -12.48 16.72 -0.07
C PHE A 6 -13.59 16.05 0.77
N GLU A 7 -13.85 14.76 0.56
CA GLU A 7 -14.92 14.05 1.22
C GLU A 7 -14.43 13.44 2.55
N ASN A 8 -15.01 13.91 3.66
CA ASN A 8 -14.74 13.37 4.99
C ASN A 8 -15.85 12.41 5.37
N ILE A 9 -15.53 11.12 5.51
CA ILE A 9 -16.48 10.06 5.88
C ILE A 9 -16.13 9.56 7.29
N LEU A 10 -17.02 9.79 8.25
CA LEU A 10 -16.85 9.33 9.62
C LEU A 10 -17.50 7.96 9.79
N ARG A 11 -16.74 6.91 10.15
CA ARG A 11 -17.23 5.57 10.39
C ARG A 11 -17.54 5.38 11.86
N LEU A 12 -18.77 5.00 12.16
CA LEU A 12 -19.30 4.89 13.53
C LEU A 12 -20.32 3.77 13.65
N GLN A 13 -20.52 3.27 14.87
CA GLN A 13 -21.56 2.32 15.19
C GLN A 13 -22.62 2.94 16.10
N ILE A 14 -23.89 2.64 15.80
CA ILE A 14 -25.03 2.93 16.69
C ILE A 14 -25.55 1.59 17.18
N VAL A 15 -25.47 1.38 18.49
CA VAL A 15 -26.01 0.19 19.13
C VAL A 15 -27.48 0.42 19.46
N PRO A 16 -28.40 -0.48 19.05
CA PRO A 16 -29.83 -0.32 19.29
C PRO A 16 -30.15 -0.12 20.78
N ASN A 17 -30.95 0.89 21.08
CA ASN A 17 -31.44 1.25 22.44
C ASN A 17 -30.33 1.69 23.42
N LEU A 18 -29.09 1.88 22.99
CA LEU A 18 -28.01 2.38 23.83
C LEU A 18 -27.85 3.90 23.68
N TYR A 19 -28.63 4.68 24.49
CA TYR A 19 -28.61 6.15 24.44
C TYR A 19 -28.66 6.71 23.00
N GLU A 20 -29.40 6.06 22.11
CA GLU A 20 -29.38 6.29 20.67
C GLU A 20 -29.62 7.76 20.30
N GLN A 21 -30.63 8.40 20.92
CA GLN A 21 -30.95 9.79 20.59
C GLN A 21 -29.83 10.76 20.95
N GLU A 22 -29.23 10.57 22.12
CA GLU A 22 -28.13 11.38 22.63
C GLU A 22 -26.88 11.18 21.76
N ARG A 23 -26.51 9.92 21.44
CA ARG A 23 -25.35 9.59 20.60
C ARG A 23 -25.50 10.19 19.20
N VAL A 24 -26.67 10.05 18.58
CA VAL A 24 -26.93 10.61 17.25
C VAL A 24 -26.90 12.14 17.27
N SER A 25 -27.38 12.80 18.34
CA SER A 25 -27.25 14.25 18.47
C SER A 25 -25.79 14.69 18.51
N GLY A 26 -24.95 14.03 19.33
CA GLY A 26 -23.52 14.32 19.38
C GLY A 26 -22.80 14.10 18.04
N ILE A 27 -23.16 13.05 17.31
CA ILE A 27 -22.62 12.81 15.95
C ILE A 27 -22.99 13.95 15.00
N ILE A 28 -24.25 14.39 15.00
CA ILE A 28 -24.70 15.51 14.13
C ILE A 28 -23.96 16.80 14.48
N GLU A 29 -23.89 17.15 15.77
CA GLU A 29 -23.18 18.33 16.25
C GLU A 29 -21.71 18.30 15.82
N HIS A 30 -21.03 17.17 15.98
CA HIS A 30 -19.65 16.98 15.58
C HIS A 30 -19.48 17.15 14.05
N CYS A 31 -20.33 16.50 13.27
CA CYS A 31 -20.28 16.58 11.81
C CYS A 31 -20.49 18.03 11.32
N LEU A 32 -21.46 18.76 11.85
CA LEU A 32 -21.72 20.15 11.49
C LEU A 32 -20.59 21.09 11.93
N LYS A 33 -20.05 20.87 13.14
CA LYS A 33 -18.97 21.70 13.70
C LYS A 33 -17.67 21.55 12.92
N PHE A 34 -17.32 20.33 12.49
CA PHE A 34 -16.02 20.01 11.91
C PHE A 34 -16.06 19.69 10.40
N GLY A 35 -17.22 19.77 9.78
CA GLY A 35 -17.37 19.66 8.33
C GLY A 35 -17.33 18.25 7.79
N PHE A 36 -17.78 17.25 8.54
CA PHE A 36 -18.03 15.92 8.01
C PHE A 36 -19.35 15.89 7.25
N GLN A 37 -19.31 15.54 5.97
CA GLN A 37 -20.50 15.53 5.10
C GLN A 37 -21.12 14.16 4.95
N HIS A 38 -20.47 13.11 5.50
CA HIS A 38 -20.87 11.73 5.30
C HIS A 38 -20.57 10.92 6.55
N VAL A 39 -21.51 10.07 6.95
CA VAL A 39 -21.35 9.09 8.03
C VAL A 39 -21.52 7.69 7.46
N MET A 40 -20.54 6.84 7.69
CA MET A 40 -20.61 5.41 7.41
C MET A 40 -21.07 4.69 8.68
N LEU A 41 -22.30 4.19 8.68
CA LEU A 41 -22.80 3.41 9.79
C LEU A 41 -22.35 1.96 9.68
N PHE A 42 -21.84 1.43 10.77
CA PHE A 42 -21.20 0.15 10.87
C PHE A 42 -22.02 -0.82 11.70
N ILE A 43 -22.02 -2.11 11.35
CA ILE A 43 -22.58 -3.19 12.17
C ILE A 43 -21.43 -4.15 12.46
N ASN A 44 -20.90 -4.14 13.67
CA ASN A 44 -19.82 -5.02 14.08
C ASN A 44 -20.33 -6.44 14.32
N ALA A 45 -20.20 -7.27 13.32
CA ALA A 45 -20.65 -8.65 13.38
C ALA A 45 -19.85 -9.50 14.36
N GLU A 46 -18.56 -9.19 14.57
CA GLU A 46 -17.71 -9.97 15.48
C GLU A 46 -18.05 -9.80 16.94
N ASP A 47 -18.46 -8.60 17.36
CA ASP A 47 -18.71 -8.31 18.76
C ASP A 47 -20.15 -8.65 19.21
N TYR A 48 -21.10 -8.69 18.27
CA TYR A 48 -22.51 -8.80 18.60
C TYR A 48 -23.21 -10.07 18.13
N PHE A 49 -22.58 -10.85 17.25
CA PHE A 49 -23.21 -12.05 16.70
C PHE A 49 -22.33 -13.30 16.86
N VAL A 50 -22.96 -14.39 17.24
CA VAL A 50 -22.34 -15.72 17.20
C VAL A 50 -22.60 -16.32 15.81
N GLY A 51 -21.60 -16.29 14.94
CA GLY A 51 -21.75 -16.71 13.54
C GLY A 51 -22.37 -15.65 12.63
N HIS A 52 -22.87 -16.07 11.48
CA HIS A 52 -23.46 -15.15 10.51
C HIS A 52 -24.80 -14.59 11.02
N MET A 53 -24.98 -13.27 10.91
CA MET A 53 -26.16 -12.55 11.36
C MET A 53 -27.41 -12.98 10.57
N THR A 54 -28.48 -13.31 11.25
CA THR A 54 -29.79 -13.57 10.61
C THR A 54 -30.55 -12.27 10.35
N ILE A 55 -31.55 -12.30 9.47
CA ILE A 55 -32.43 -11.14 9.23
C ILE A 55 -33.15 -10.73 10.53
N GLU A 56 -33.58 -11.68 11.33
CA GLU A 56 -34.23 -11.38 12.64
C GLU A 56 -33.29 -10.64 13.59
N GLU A 57 -32.03 -11.04 13.67
CA GLU A 57 -31.00 -10.36 14.46
C GLU A 57 -30.63 -8.98 13.88
N ALA A 58 -30.72 -8.83 12.56
CA ALA A 58 -30.47 -7.55 11.89
C ALA A 58 -31.57 -6.50 12.14
N LYS A 59 -32.84 -6.90 12.35
CA LYS A 59 -33.97 -5.99 12.49
C LYS A 59 -33.78 -4.85 13.49
N PRO A 60 -33.35 -5.08 14.75
CA PRO A 60 -33.11 -3.99 15.70
C PRO A 60 -32.08 -2.98 15.21
N TRP A 61 -31.01 -3.45 14.56
CA TRP A 61 -29.95 -2.63 14.00
C TRP A 61 -30.46 -1.80 12.81
N VAL A 62 -31.20 -2.42 11.92
CA VAL A 62 -31.84 -1.74 10.78
C VAL A 62 -32.74 -0.61 11.25
N GLU A 63 -33.58 -0.84 12.25
CA GLU A 63 -34.47 0.20 12.77
C GLU A 63 -33.71 1.35 13.44
N ALA A 64 -32.65 1.06 14.19
CA ALA A 64 -31.79 2.10 14.78
C ALA A 64 -31.08 2.91 13.67
N ILE A 65 -30.54 2.24 12.64
CA ILE A 65 -29.89 2.87 11.50
C ILE A 65 -30.88 3.74 10.71
N LYS A 66 -32.09 3.28 10.48
CA LYS A 66 -33.14 4.06 9.78
C LYS A 66 -33.46 5.36 10.53
N ARG A 67 -33.65 5.29 11.85
CA ARG A 67 -33.87 6.48 12.69
C ARG A 67 -32.68 7.43 12.66
N THR A 68 -31.47 6.90 12.75
CA THR A 68 -30.21 7.66 12.68
C THR A 68 -30.06 8.33 11.31
N LYS A 69 -30.21 7.58 10.22
CA LYS A 69 -30.13 8.07 8.84
C LYS A 69 -31.10 9.23 8.63
N LYS A 70 -32.37 9.10 9.07
CA LYS A 70 -33.36 10.16 8.93
C LYS A 70 -32.84 11.47 9.51
N ARG A 71 -32.34 11.45 10.74
CA ARG A 71 -31.81 12.63 11.45
C ARG A 71 -30.56 13.20 10.76
N LEU A 72 -29.65 12.35 10.29
CA LEU A 72 -28.44 12.78 9.58
C LEU A 72 -28.80 13.48 8.27
N ILE A 73 -29.70 12.91 7.46
CA ILE A 73 -30.15 13.50 6.20
C ILE A 73 -30.87 14.83 6.41
N GLU A 74 -31.72 14.97 7.44
CA GLU A 74 -32.37 16.23 7.81
C GLU A 74 -31.35 17.33 8.12
N ASN A 75 -30.11 16.99 8.46
CA ASN A 75 -28.98 17.91 8.68
C ASN A 75 -28.00 17.96 7.49
N GLY A 76 -28.36 17.42 6.34
CA GLY A 76 -27.54 17.47 5.11
C GLY A 76 -26.36 16.52 5.10
N ILE A 77 -26.33 15.51 5.98
CA ILE A 77 -25.24 14.54 6.13
C ILE A 77 -25.64 13.25 5.38
N LYS A 78 -24.83 12.81 4.43
CA LYS A 78 -25.02 11.55 3.71
C LYS A 78 -24.80 10.35 4.64
N VAL A 79 -25.38 9.21 4.26
CA VAL A 79 -25.24 7.96 5.03
C VAL A 79 -24.89 6.81 4.12
N SER A 80 -23.78 6.13 4.42
CA SER A 80 -23.43 4.82 3.87
C SER A 80 -23.50 3.75 4.95
N LEU A 81 -23.43 2.49 4.53
CA LEU A 81 -23.53 1.33 5.38
C LEU A 81 -22.35 0.39 5.17
N ASN A 82 -21.71 -0.03 6.27
CA ASN A 82 -20.78 -1.13 6.30
C ASN A 82 -21.35 -2.25 7.19
N PRO A 83 -21.97 -3.27 6.61
CA PRO A 83 -22.63 -4.32 7.39
C PRO A 83 -21.66 -5.37 7.95
N TRP A 84 -20.40 -5.28 7.61
CA TRP A 84 -19.34 -6.22 7.95
C TRP A 84 -19.74 -7.70 7.80
N ILE A 85 -20.23 -8.03 6.64
CA ILE A 85 -20.54 -9.40 6.23
C ILE A 85 -19.48 -9.81 5.23
N GLU A 86 -18.59 -10.69 5.62
CA GLU A 86 -17.42 -11.03 4.83
C GLU A 86 -17.00 -12.49 4.92
N ILE A 87 -16.00 -12.80 4.11
CA ILE A 87 -15.16 -14.00 4.17
C ILE A 87 -13.80 -13.57 4.74
N GLY A 88 -13.08 -14.38 5.44
CA GLY A 88 -11.70 -14.08 5.81
C GLY A 88 -11.48 -13.47 7.21
N HIS A 89 -12.53 -13.21 8.00
CA HIS A 89 -12.40 -12.78 9.40
C HIS A 89 -12.16 -13.94 10.37
N LEU A 90 -11.69 -13.58 11.60
CA LEU A 90 -11.42 -14.56 12.64
C LEU A 90 -12.68 -15.27 13.13
N ASP A 91 -12.59 -16.57 13.41
CA ASP A 91 -13.67 -17.31 14.07
C ASP A 91 -13.95 -16.75 15.48
N ARG A 92 -12.94 -16.46 16.28
CA ARG A 92 -13.04 -15.91 17.65
C ARG A 92 -14.09 -16.62 18.51
N GLY A 93 -14.20 -17.96 18.37
CA GLY A 93 -15.22 -18.76 19.07
C GLY A 93 -16.62 -18.66 18.47
N ARG A 94 -16.82 -17.96 17.36
CA ARG A 94 -18.07 -17.97 16.60
C ARG A 94 -18.25 -19.30 15.88
N LYS A 95 -19.48 -19.68 15.61
CA LYS A 95 -19.84 -20.93 14.95
C LYS A 95 -21.01 -20.71 14.00
N LEU A 96 -21.14 -21.59 13.00
CA LEU A 96 -22.36 -21.64 12.21
C LEU A 96 -23.57 -21.93 13.11
N LYS A 97 -24.66 -21.23 12.85
CA LYS A 97 -25.94 -21.41 13.57
C LYS A 97 -26.69 -22.61 13.02
N GLU A 98 -27.65 -23.10 13.80
CA GLU A 98 -28.57 -24.13 13.34
C GLU A 98 -29.27 -23.66 12.04
N GLY A 99 -29.26 -24.50 11.03
CA GLY A 99 -29.78 -24.19 9.69
C GLY A 99 -28.80 -23.49 8.74
N GLN A 100 -27.65 -23.01 9.21
CA GLN A 100 -26.60 -22.47 8.36
C GLN A 100 -25.71 -23.59 7.81
N ASN A 101 -26.13 -24.21 6.71
CA ASN A 101 -25.40 -25.30 6.08
C ASN A 101 -24.35 -24.76 5.09
N PHE A 102 -23.36 -24.00 5.60
CA PHE A 102 -22.32 -23.41 4.78
C PHE A 102 -21.05 -24.29 4.78
N THR A 103 -20.40 -24.37 3.62
CA THR A 103 -19.06 -24.91 3.53
C THR A 103 -18.09 -23.84 4.00
N THR A 104 -17.33 -24.10 5.07
CA THR A 104 -16.32 -23.17 5.58
C THR A 104 -14.99 -23.35 4.87
N MET A 105 -14.13 -22.31 4.96
CA MET A 105 -12.78 -22.34 4.38
C MET A 105 -11.90 -23.35 5.12
N ALA A 106 -10.94 -23.92 4.40
CA ALA A 106 -9.94 -24.84 4.95
C ALA A 106 -8.54 -24.42 4.50
N ASP A 107 -7.57 -24.49 5.42
CA ASP A 107 -6.15 -24.27 5.13
C ASP A 107 -5.54 -25.44 4.36
N TYR A 108 -4.32 -25.26 3.86
CA TYR A 108 -3.58 -26.29 3.12
C TYR A 108 -3.32 -27.58 3.94
N ASP A 109 -3.17 -27.47 5.25
CA ASP A 109 -2.96 -28.60 6.18
C ASP A 109 -4.26 -29.30 6.58
N GLY A 110 -5.43 -28.75 6.19
CA GLY A 110 -6.75 -29.25 6.53
C GLY A 110 -7.41 -28.64 7.74
N THR A 111 -6.76 -27.71 8.41
CA THR A 111 -7.38 -26.86 9.43
C THR A 111 -8.58 -26.16 8.81
N GLN A 112 -9.75 -26.31 9.40
CA GLN A 112 -11.00 -25.76 8.88
C GLN A 112 -11.54 -24.69 9.81
N CYS A 113 -11.99 -23.56 9.23
CA CYS A 113 -12.70 -22.52 9.98
C CYS A 113 -14.06 -23.03 10.46
N GLU A 114 -14.52 -22.53 11.60
CA GLU A 114 -15.83 -22.85 12.15
C GLU A 114 -16.95 -21.97 11.57
N VAL A 115 -16.64 -20.74 11.14
CA VAL A 115 -17.65 -19.78 10.62
C VAL A 115 -17.28 -19.15 9.29
N VAL A 116 -15.99 -18.93 9.03
CA VAL A 116 -15.55 -18.27 7.79
C VAL A 116 -15.93 -19.11 6.58
N SER A 117 -16.88 -18.61 5.80
CA SER A 117 -17.51 -19.37 4.73
C SER A 117 -16.75 -19.29 3.42
N CYS A 118 -16.72 -20.42 2.71
CA CYS A 118 -16.10 -20.49 1.39
C CYS A 118 -16.92 -19.69 0.35
N PRO A 119 -16.31 -18.80 -0.43
CA PRO A 119 -17.02 -18.02 -1.45
C PRO A 119 -17.61 -18.83 -2.60
N LEU A 120 -17.27 -20.13 -2.73
CA LEU A 120 -17.90 -21.06 -3.67
C LEU A 120 -19.14 -21.75 -3.09
N CYS A 121 -19.48 -21.54 -1.82
CA CYS A 121 -20.64 -22.14 -1.18
C CYS A 121 -21.95 -21.45 -1.64
N GLU A 122 -22.79 -22.15 -2.40
CA GLU A 122 -24.05 -21.60 -2.92
C GLU A 122 -24.98 -21.19 -1.78
N ASN A 123 -25.15 -22.01 -0.74
CA ASN A 123 -26.01 -21.69 0.40
C ASN A 123 -25.55 -20.42 1.14
N TRP A 124 -24.26 -20.18 1.25
CA TRP A 124 -23.74 -18.94 1.82
C TRP A 124 -23.99 -17.75 0.89
N ARG A 125 -23.85 -17.91 -0.44
CA ARG A 125 -24.17 -16.86 -1.41
C ARG A 125 -25.65 -16.46 -1.38
N GLU A 126 -26.55 -17.42 -1.28
CA GLU A 126 -27.99 -17.15 -1.14
C GLU A 126 -28.29 -16.37 0.14
N TYR A 127 -27.75 -16.83 1.27
CA TYR A 127 -27.83 -16.11 2.54
C TYR A 127 -27.30 -14.66 2.42
N TYR A 128 -26.13 -14.48 1.82
CA TYR A 128 -25.50 -13.18 1.63
C TYR A 128 -26.39 -12.26 0.77
N LYS A 129 -26.92 -12.79 -0.33
CA LYS A 129 -27.83 -12.07 -1.23
C LYS A 129 -29.08 -11.60 -0.49
N GLU A 130 -29.73 -12.48 0.25
CA GLU A 130 -30.97 -12.17 0.99
C GLU A 130 -30.71 -11.07 2.03
N LEU A 131 -29.65 -11.19 2.82
CA LEU A 131 -29.30 -10.24 3.87
C LEU A 131 -28.90 -8.87 3.27
N TYR A 132 -28.05 -8.84 2.25
CA TYR A 132 -27.67 -7.57 1.60
C TYR A 132 -28.84 -6.86 0.95
N GLN A 133 -29.69 -7.60 0.24
CA GLN A 133 -30.90 -7.02 -0.35
C GLN A 133 -31.87 -6.50 0.71
N TYR A 134 -32.02 -7.20 1.82
CA TYR A 134 -32.81 -6.74 2.96
C TYR A 134 -32.27 -5.42 3.52
N LEU A 135 -30.98 -5.37 3.84
CA LEU A 135 -30.32 -4.17 4.37
C LEU A 135 -30.46 -2.98 3.42
N ILE A 136 -30.25 -3.20 2.13
CA ILE A 136 -30.32 -2.12 1.13
C ILE A 136 -31.74 -1.61 0.96
N ARG A 137 -32.75 -2.47 0.91
CA ARG A 137 -34.17 -2.06 0.80
C ARG A 137 -34.65 -1.29 1.98
N GLU A 138 -34.27 -1.71 3.18
CA GLU A 138 -34.74 -1.10 4.43
C GLU A 138 -33.99 0.21 4.75
N ILE A 139 -32.69 0.27 4.47
CA ILE A 139 -31.85 1.39 4.87
C ILE A 139 -31.66 2.39 3.72
N GLU A 140 -31.63 1.94 2.46
CA GLU A 140 -31.33 2.74 1.27
C GLU A 140 -30.05 3.60 1.43
N PRO A 141 -28.88 3.00 1.72
CA PRO A 141 -27.66 3.76 1.90
C PRO A 141 -27.16 4.37 0.58
N ASP A 142 -26.39 5.48 0.63
CA ASP A 142 -25.71 6.04 -0.55
C ASP A 142 -24.72 5.04 -1.13
N THR A 143 -23.94 4.42 -0.25
CA THR A 143 -22.96 3.40 -0.59
C THR A 143 -23.05 2.24 0.41
N ILE A 144 -23.00 1.01 -0.07
CA ILE A 144 -22.75 -0.17 0.77
C ILE A 144 -21.30 -0.60 0.61
N TRP A 145 -20.62 -0.84 1.72
CA TRP A 145 -19.20 -1.14 1.74
C TRP A 145 -18.95 -2.62 1.94
N VAL A 146 -18.12 -3.18 1.06
CA VAL A 146 -17.55 -4.52 1.19
C VAL A 146 -16.24 -4.39 1.93
N GLU A 147 -16.09 -5.14 3.02
CA GLU A 147 -14.95 -5.04 3.95
C GLU A 147 -13.64 -5.51 3.31
N ASP A 148 -12.49 -5.16 3.91
CA ASP A 148 -11.17 -5.47 3.39
C ASP A 148 -10.79 -6.96 3.50
N ASP A 149 -11.52 -7.72 4.32
CA ASP A 149 -11.43 -9.17 4.38
C ASP A 149 -12.11 -9.90 3.20
N PHE A 150 -12.54 -9.15 2.19
CA PHE A 150 -12.91 -9.68 0.88
C PHE A 150 -11.68 -10.27 0.20
N ARG A 151 -11.22 -11.43 0.69
CA ARG A 151 -10.01 -12.13 0.25
C ARG A 151 -9.99 -13.58 0.69
N LEU A 152 -9.14 -14.38 0.03
CA LEU A 152 -8.90 -15.80 0.40
C LEU A 152 -7.74 -15.96 1.42
N HIS A 153 -7.34 -14.89 2.08
CA HIS A 153 -6.30 -14.90 3.12
C HIS A 153 -6.88 -14.44 4.44
N ASN A 154 -6.98 -15.35 5.39
CA ASN A 154 -7.57 -15.09 6.69
C ASN A 154 -6.55 -14.56 7.72
N HIS A 155 -7.03 -13.92 8.77
CA HIS A 155 -6.26 -13.44 9.92
C HIS A 155 -6.03 -14.49 11.01
N GLY A 156 -6.85 -15.54 11.07
CA GLY A 156 -6.93 -16.44 12.19
C GLY A 156 -6.43 -17.84 11.92
N ASP A 157 -7.35 -18.78 12.01
CA ASP A 157 -7.05 -20.21 11.94
C ASP A 157 -6.45 -20.62 10.59
N LEU A 158 -6.82 -19.92 9.52
CA LEU A 158 -6.15 -20.04 8.22
C LEU A 158 -4.94 -19.11 8.19
N LYS A 159 -3.77 -19.65 8.48
CA LYS A 159 -2.51 -18.88 8.56
C LYS A 159 -1.91 -18.55 7.21
N ASN A 160 -2.31 -19.32 6.19
CA ASN A 160 -1.78 -19.21 4.84
C ASN A 160 -2.89 -18.77 3.89
N GLY A 161 -2.55 -18.31 2.69
CA GLY A 161 -3.54 -17.87 1.72
C GLY A 161 -4.24 -19.01 0.99
N GLY A 162 -5.36 -18.71 0.36
CA GLY A 162 -6.16 -19.65 -0.41
C GLY A 162 -7.18 -20.40 0.44
N CYS A 163 -7.98 -21.24 -0.25
CA CYS A 163 -8.91 -22.13 0.40
C CYS A 163 -8.78 -23.53 -0.22
N PHE A 164 -8.57 -24.53 0.61
CA PHE A 164 -8.39 -25.93 0.21
C PHE A 164 -9.55 -26.83 0.68
N CYS A 165 -10.74 -26.25 0.86
CA CYS A 165 -11.96 -27.00 1.16
C CYS A 165 -12.38 -27.86 -0.05
N ALA A 166 -13.34 -28.77 0.17
CA ALA A 166 -13.80 -29.72 -0.86
C ALA A 166 -14.27 -29.01 -2.17
N LEU A 167 -14.88 -27.82 -2.06
CA LEU A 167 -15.34 -27.06 -3.23
C LEU A 167 -14.16 -26.53 -4.07
N HIS A 168 -13.15 -25.95 -3.42
CA HIS A 168 -11.96 -25.48 -4.11
C HIS A 168 -11.12 -26.64 -4.66
N MET A 169 -10.92 -27.71 -3.89
CA MET A 169 -10.22 -28.89 -4.38
C MET A 169 -10.87 -29.49 -5.63
N LYS A 170 -12.21 -29.51 -5.68
CA LYS A 170 -12.94 -29.90 -6.88
C LYS A 170 -12.59 -29.01 -8.07
N ARG A 171 -12.62 -27.68 -7.90
CA ARG A 171 -12.30 -26.70 -8.98
C ARG A 171 -10.84 -26.83 -9.45
N TYR A 172 -9.89 -27.01 -8.52
CA TYR A 172 -8.48 -27.23 -8.88
C TYR A 172 -8.30 -28.49 -9.72
N ASN A 173 -8.92 -29.60 -9.32
CA ASN A 173 -8.87 -30.85 -10.03
C ASN A 173 -9.54 -30.79 -11.41
N GLU A 174 -10.70 -30.14 -11.52
CA GLU A 174 -11.36 -29.88 -12.80
C GLU A 174 -10.45 -29.12 -13.76
N LYS A 175 -9.80 -28.04 -13.27
CA LYS A 175 -8.90 -27.22 -14.08
C LYS A 175 -7.66 -27.98 -14.56
N LEU A 176 -7.13 -28.87 -13.72
CA LEU A 176 -5.96 -29.69 -14.04
C LEU A 176 -6.28 -30.98 -14.81
N GLY A 177 -7.54 -31.41 -14.84
CA GLY A 177 -7.92 -32.72 -15.34
C GLY A 177 -7.40 -33.88 -14.45
N THR A 178 -7.36 -33.66 -13.12
CA THR A 178 -6.79 -34.58 -12.15
C THR A 178 -7.80 -34.96 -11.05
N SER A 179 -7.36 -35.82 -10.10
CA SER A 179 -8.12 -36.17 -8.91
C SER A 179 -7.24 -36.17 -7.67
N TYR A 180 -6.38 -35.19 -7.52
CA TYR A 180 -5.51 -35.06 -6.36
C TYR A 180 -6.32 -34.89 -5.06
N SER A 181 -5.86 -35.56 -4.00
CA SER A 181 -6.27 -35.22 -2.65
C SER A 181 -5.70 -33.83 -2.28
N ARG A 182 -6.20 -33.21 -1.20
CA ARG A 182 -5.63 -31.94 -0.71
C ARG A 182 -4.14 -32.11 -0.44
N GLU A 183 -3.72 -33.15 0.26
CA GLU A 183 -2.33 -33.42 0.61
C GLU A 183 -1.45 -33.55 -0.65
N GLN A 184 -1.93 -34.30 -1.66
CA GLN A 184 -1.20 -34.43 -2.93
C GLN A 184 -1.06 -33.09 -3.65
N PHE A 185 -2.12 -32.28 -3.67
CA PHE A 185 -2.13 -30.99 -4.32
C PHE A 185 -1.20 -30.00 -3.61
N THR A 186 -1.32 -29.86 -2.29
CA THR A 186 -0.52 -28.91 -1.49
C THR A 186 0.95 -29.33 -1.44
N ASP A 187 1.24 -30.62 -1.47
CA ASP A 187 2.59 -31.15 -1.57
C ASP A 187 3.27 -30.77 -2.91
N LEU A 188 2.53 -30.82 -4.02
CA LEU A 188 3.01 -30.32 -5.31
C LEU A 188 3.18 -28.78 -5.33
N LEU A 189 2.37 -28.06 -4.57
CA LEU A 189 2.42 -26.61 -4.50
C LEU A 189 3.62 -26.07 -3.71
N PHE A 190 4.08 -26.80 -2.68
CA PHE A 190 5.10 -26.36 -1.72
C PHE A 190 6.42 -27.14 -1.77
N ARG A 191 6.66 -27.99 -2.76
CA ARG A 191 7.92 -28.73 -2.88
C ARG A 191 9.07 -27.88 -3.41
N LYS A 192 10.33 -28.37 -3.20
CA LYS A 192 11.54 -27.83 -3.86
C LYS A 192 11.45 -27.78 -5.40
N THR A 193 10.58 -28.61 -5.98
CA THR A 193 10.26 -28.61 -7.41
C THR A 193 8.78 -28.29 -7.60
N CYS A 194 8.34 -27.16 -7.05
CA CYS A 194 6.95 -26.71 -7.17
C CYS A 194 6.44 -26.88 -8.62
N ASP A 195 5.35 -27.64 -8.80
CA ASP A 195 4.73 -27.81 -10.11
C ASP A 195 4.02 -26.53 -10.51
N GLU A 196 4.55 -25.83 -11.52
CA GLU A 196 4.03 -24.55 -11.99
C GLU A 196 2.59 -24.66 -12.48
N ARG A 197 2.19 -25.79 -13.04
CA ARG A 197 0.79 -26.01 -13.49
C ARG A 197 -0.17 -26.08 -12.29
N VAL A 198 0.29 -26.69 -11.20
CA VAL A 198 -0.51 -26.79 -9.95
C VAL A 198 -0.61 -25.39 -9.31
N ARG A 199 0.50 -24.64 -9.24
CA ARG A 199 0.52 -23.24 -8.78
C ARG A 199 -0.42 -22.39 -9.62
N ASP A 200 -0.31 -22.44 -10.94
CA ASP A 200 -1.10 -21.62 -11.85
C ASP A 200 -2.59 -21.97 -11.74
N ALA A 201 -2.93 -23.25 -11.62
CA ALA A 201 -4.32 -23.67 -11.41
C ALA A 201 -4.89 -23.16 -10.07
N TRP A 202 -4.09 -23.18 -9.00
CA TRP A 202 -4.47 -22.59 -7.70
C TRP A 202 -4.72 -21.10 -7.80
N LEU A 203 -3.81 -20.35 -8.42
CA LEU A 203 -3.93 -18.90 -8.58
C LEU A 203 -5.09 -18.51 -9.50
N ASP A 204 -5.24 -19.19 -10.61
CA ASP A 204 -6.35 -18.96 -11.55
C ASP A 204 -7.70 -19.15 -10.89
N VAL A 205 -7.89 -20.28 -10.19
CA VAL A 205 -9.17 -20.56 -9.49
C VAL A 205 -9.40 -19.55 -8.37
N SER A 206 -8.35 -19.14 -7.65
CA SER A 206 -8.44 -18.10 -6.63
C SER A 206 -8.90 -16.76 -7.24
N ARG A 207 -8.28 -16.33 -8.33
CA ARG A 207 -8.65 -15.13 -9.09
C ARG A 207 -10.08 -15.19 -9.60
N GLU A 208 -10.44 -16.29 -10.26
CA GLU A 208 -11.78 -16.54 -10.79
C GLU A 208 -12.83 -16.50 -9.66
N THR A 209 -12.55 -17.13 -8.53
CA THR A 209 -13.45 -17.17 -7.36
C THR A 209 -13.74 -15.77 -6.83
N MET A 210 -12.70 -14.94 -6.65
CA MET A 210 -12.87 -13.59 -6.11
C MET A 210 -13.53 -12.64 -7.11
N THR A 211 -13.23 -12.77 -8.41
CA THR A 211 -13.86 -11.97 -9.46
C THR A 211 -15.33 -12.33 -9.64
N ASP A 212 -15.65 -13.62 -9.62
CA ASP A 212 -17.03 -14.11 -9.70
C ASP A 212 -17.85 -13.69 -8.47
N LEU A 213 -17.25 -13.73 -7.28
CA LEU A 213 -17.90 -13.22 -6.08
C LEU A 213 -18.17 -11.71 -6.18
N ALA A 214 -17.24 -10.92 -6.69
CA ALA A 214 -17.44 -9.49 -6.90
C ALA A 214 -18.60 -9.21 -7.88
N GLU A 215 -18.68 -9.99 -8.96
CA GLU A 215 -19.77 -9.90 -9.94
C GLU A 215 -21.12 -10.28 -9.29
N PHE A 216 -21.15 -11.34 -8.49
CA PHE A 216 -22.32 -11.75 -7.72
C PHE A 216 -22.80 -10.64 -6.77
N LEU A 217 -21.88 -10.00 -6.02
CA LEU A 217 -22.23 -8.93 -5.10
C LEU A 217 -22.73 -7.68 -5.82
N GLY A 218 -22.02 -7.25 -6.87
CA GLY A 218 -22.44 -6.11 -7.69
C GLY A 218 -23.85 -6.30 -8.27
N LYS A 219 -24.15 -7.49 -8.81
CA LYS A 219 -25.50 -7.86 -9.29
C LYS A 219 -26.53 -7.87 -8.18
N THR A 220 -26.18 -8.43 -7.02
CA THR A 220 -27.07 -8.47 -5.85
C THR A 220 -27.55 -7.08 -5.44
N VAL A 221 -26.62 -6.10 -5.42
CA VAL A 221 -26.95 -4.70 -5.12
C VAL A 221 -27.81 -4.08 -6.23
N LYS A 222 -27.41 -4.26 -7.48
CA LYS A 222 -28.10 -3.72 -8.65
C LYS A 222 -29.54 -4.23 -8.81
N GLU A 223 -29.80 -5.49 -8.50
CA GLU A 223 -31.12 -6.13 -8.55
C GLU A 223 -32.16 -5.48 -7.62
N VAL A 224 -31.71 -4.79 -6.56
CA VAL A 224 -32.63 -4.04 -5.67
C VAL A 224 -33.26 -2.86 -6.39
N GLY A 225 -32.63 -2.33 -7.44
CA GLY A 225 -33.17 -1.23 -8.26
C GLY A 225 -33.03 0.16 -7.65
N LEU A 226 -32.29 0.31 -6.55
CA LEU A 226 -31.97 1.59 -5.91
C LEU A 226 -30.67 2.18 -6.47
N LYS A 227 -30.33 3.43 -6.09
CA LYS A 227 -29.10 4.13 -6.51
C LYS A 227 -27.90 3.85 -5.60
N THR A 228 -28.00 2.85 -4.73
CA THR A 228 -26.92 2.46 -3.81
C THR A 228 -25.69 2.04 -4.60
N LYS A 229 -24.55 2.65 -4.29
CA LYS A 229 -23.24 2.31 -4.85
C LYS A 229 -22.58 1.19 -4.05
N VAL A 230 -21.56 0.57 -4.63
CA VAL A 230 -20.71 -0.40 -3.91
C VAL A 230 -19.31 0.17 -3.77
N GLY A 231 -18.83 0.29 -2.52
CA GLY A 231 -17.45 0.61 -2.21
C GLY A 231 -16.69 -0.64 -1.76
N LEU A 232 -15.45 -0.80 -2.19
CA LEU A 232 -14.57 -1.88 -1.74
C LEU A 232 -13.52 -1.34 -0.79
N MET A 233 -13.41 -1.92 0.39
CA MET A 233 -12.30 -1.76 1.28
C MET A 233 -11.20 -2.75 0.89
N SER A 234 -9.96 -2.31 0.81
CA SER A 234 -8.84 -3.14 0.38
C SER A 234 -7.78 -3.23 1.46
N SER A 235 -7.31 -4.42 1.74
CA SER A 235 -6.08 -4.67 2.50
C SER A 235 -4.84 -4.28 1.68
N THR A 236 -3.66 -4.60 2.20
CA THR A 236 -2.39 -4.38 1.50
C THR A 236 -2.23 -5.30 0.29
N GLN A 237 -1.54 -4.84 -0.78
CA GLN A 237 -1.40 -5.61 -2.04
C GLN A 237 -0.74 -6.97 -1.85
N ASN A 238 0.18 -7.12 -0.90
CA ASN A 238 0.85 -8.39 -0.66
C ASN A 238 -0.12 -9.50 -0.19
N ARG A 239 -1.19 -9.15 0.53
CA ARG A 239 -2.24 -10.11 0.90
C ARG A 239 -3.09 -10.49 -0.30
N HIS A 240 -3.42 -9.52 -1.14
CA HIS A 240 -4.21 -9.74 -2.34
C HIS A 240 -3.42 -10.40 -3.49
N SER A 241 -2.09 -10.26 -3.51
CA SER A 241 -1.22 -10.98 -4.45
C SER A 241 -1.38 -12.50 -4.34
N MET A 242 -1.59 -13.00 -3.12
CA MET A 242 -1.72 -14.44 -2.85
C MET A 242 -2.96 -15.10 -3.48
N GLU A 243 -3.92 -14.31 -3.94
CA GLU A 243 -5.09 -14.76 -4.72
C GLU A 243 -5.00 -14.32 -6.19
N ALA A 244 -3.82 -13.84 -6.62
CA ALA A 244 -3.60 -13.27 -7.96
C ALA A 244 -4.68 -12.26 -8.37
N ARG A 245 -5.06 -11.35 -7.45
CA ARG A 245 -6.21 -10.44 -7.58
C ARG A 245 -6.21 -9.68 -8.90
N ASP A 246 -7.30 -9.78 -9.65
CA ASP A 246 -7.59 -8.89 -10.76
C ASP A 246 -8.28 -7.62 -10.25
N TRP A 247 -7.47 -6.61 -9.92
CA TRP A 247 -7.94 -5.35 -9.36
C TRP A 247 -8.95 -4.64 -10.26
N TYR A 248 -8.71 -4.63 -11.59
CA TYR A 248 -9.62 -3.99 -12.53
C TYR A 248 -10.95 -4.74 -12.63
N ALA A 249 -10.92 -6.05 -12.83
CA ALA A 249 -12.11 -6.86 -12.98
C ALA A 249 -13.01 -6.81 -11.73
N ILE A 250 -12.42 -6.87 -10.53
CA ILE A 250 -13.15 -6.80 -9.25
C ILE A 250 -13.87 -5.45 -9.11
N HIS A 251 -13.18 -4.32 -9.32
CA HIS A 251 -13.81 -3.00 -9.18
C HIS A 251 -14.91 -2.78 -10.22
N LYS A 252 -14.67 -3.19 -11.47
CA LYS A 252 -15.66 -3.12 -12.54
C LYS A 252 -16.89 -4.00 -12.23
N ALA A 253 -16.67 -5.19 -11.70
CA ALA A 253 -17.72 -6.13 -11.33
C ALA A 253 -18.59 -5.58 -10.19
N LEU A 254 -17.99 -5.04 -9.15
CA LEU A 254 -18.72 -4.42 -8.04
C LEU A 254 -19.49 -3.17 -8.49
N ALA A 255 -18.90 -2.34 -9.33
CA ALA A 255 -19.51 -1.08 -9.80
C ALA A 255 -20.70 -1.28 -10.76
N GLN A 256 -20.81 -2.44 -11.44
CA GLN A 256 -21.91 -2.75 -12.39
C GLN A 256 -22.21 -1.62 -13.39
N GLY A 257 -21.18 -0.91 -13.85
CA GLY A 257 -21.26 0.24 -14.74
C GLY A 257 -21.43 1.60 -14.04
N GLY A 258 -21.44 1.64 -12.71
CA GLY A 258 -21.39 2.85 -11.90
C GLY A 258 -19.96 3.28 -11.57
N GLU A 259 -19.82 4.08 -10.52
CA GLU A 259 -18.52 4.56 -10.00
C GLU A 259 -17.76 3.43 -9.29
N MET A 260 -16.47 3.34 -9.56
CA MET A 260 -15.56 2.48 -8.82
C MET A 260 -15.05 3.24 -7.60
N ILE A 261 -15.21 2.67 -6.41
CA ILE A 261 -14.86 3.32 -5.14
C ILE A 261 -13.96 2.36 -4.34
N ASN A 262 -12.83 2.85 -3.86
CA ASN A 262 -11.91 2.06 -3.05
C ASN A 262 -11.48 2.79 -1.77
N ARG A 263 -11.53 2.08 -0.65
CA ARG A 263 -10.91 2.45 0.62
C ARG A 263 -9.58 1.72 0.73
N LEU A 264 -8.50 2.40 0.36
CA LEU A 264 -7.14 1.87 0.53
C LEU A 264 -6.79 1.81 2.01
N HIS A 265 -6.20 0.69 2.42
CA HIS A 265 -5.64 0.54 3.76
C HIS A 265 -4.41 1.43 3.96
N LEU A 266 -4.41 2.28 4.99
CA LEU A 266 -3.21 2.97 5.45
C LEU A 266 -2.52 2.16 6.56
N PRO A 267 -1.18 2.14 6.60
CA PRO A 267 -0.46 1.42 7.64
C PRO A 267 -0.61 2.08 9.01
N CYS A 268 -0.39 1.30 10.06
CA CYS A 268 -0.27 1.73 11.46
C CYS A 268 -1.55 2.34 12.06
N TYR A 269 -2.30 1.50 12.73
CA TYR A 269 -3.50 1.88 13.49
C TYR A 269 -3.18 2.64 14.78
N THR A 270 -1.97 2.52 15.29
CA THR A 270 -1.48 3.25 16.46
C THR A 270 -0.38 4.23 16.07
N GLU A 271 -0.09 5.20 16.94
CA GLU A 271 1.05 6.07 16.78
C GLU A 271 2.35 5.27 16.79
N THR A 272 3.22 5.58 15.85
CA THR A 272 4.52 4.94 15.67
C THR A 272 5.56 5.93 15.17
N CYS A 273 6.79 5.51 14.99
CA CYS A 273 7.81 6.31 14.31
C CYS A 273 7.31 6.69 12.91
N ALA A 274 7.17 7.99 12.64
CA ALA A 274 6.63 8.47 11.36
C ALA A 274 7.48 8.04 10.14
N LYS A 275 8.79 7.82 10.33
CA LYS A 275 9.66 7.29 9.28
C LYS A 275 9.29 5.85 8.93
N ASP A 276 9.04 5.01 9.93
CA ASP A 276 8.65 3.61 9.72
C ASP A 276 7.25 3.54 9.10
N TYR A 277 6.29 4.33 9.62
CA TYR A 277 4.97 4.48 9.01
C TYR A 277 5.09 4.78 7.52
N TYR A 278 5.96 5.73 7.14
CA TYR A 278 6.03 6.21 5.78
C TYR A 278 6.83 5.28 4.85
N ILE A 279 7.71 4.44 5.38
CA ILE A 279 8.30 3.31 4.65
C ILE A 279 7.19 2.32 4.27
N TYR A 280 6.34 1.93 5.23
CA TYR A 280 5.20 1.05 4.97
C TYR A 280 4.18 1.68 4.00
N PHE A 281 3.98 3.00 4.08
CA PHE A 281 3.16 3.74 3.12
C PHE A 281 3.66 3.54 1.68
N ASN A 282 4.96 3.64 1.45
CA ASN A 282 5.55 3.45 0.13
C ASN A 282 5.58 1.98 -0.31
N MET A 283 5.66 1.05 0.64
CA MET A 283 5.63 -0.39 0.33
C MET A 283 4.23 -0.89 -0.03
N PHE A 284 3.18 -0.35 0.57
CA PHE A 284 1.83 -0.91 0.47
C PHE A 284 0.83 0.02 -0.21
N PRO A 285 0.23 1.05 0.40
CA PRO A 285 -0.82 1.83 -0.27
C PRO A 285 -0.33 2.54 -1.53
N TYR A 286 0.92 3.00 -1.58
CA TYR A 286 1.47 3.65 -2.76
C TYR A 286 1.62 2.69 -3.94
N VAL A 287 1.98 1.43 -3.70
CA VAL A 287 1.99 0.37 -4.73
C VAL A 287 0.57 -0.05 -5.08
N CYS A 288 -0.29 -0.27 -4.09
CA CYS A 288 -1.68 -0.66 -4.27
C CYS A 288 -2.44 0.32 -5.18
N ARG A 289 -2.18 1.63 -5.00
CA ARG A 289 -2.77 2.70 -5.85
C ARG A 289 -2.47 2.51 -7.33
N ALA A 290 -1.29 1.98 -7.69
CA ALA A 290 -0.91 1.72 -9.08
C ALA A 290 -1.72 0.58 -9.73
N TYR A 291 -2.31 -0.31 -8.95
CA TYR A 291 -3.13 -1.42 -9.46
C TYR A 291 -4.59 -1.05 -9.64
N LEU A 292 -5.05 0.03 -9.02
CA LEU A 292 -6.44 0.47 -9.12
C LEU A 292 -6.74 1.08 -10.49
N PRO A 293 -7.96 0.88 -11.02
CA PRO A 293 -8.41 1.60 -12.22
C PRO A 293 -8.26 3.12 -12.04
N LYS A 294 -7.91 3.83 -13.13
CA LYS A 294 -7.60 5.27 -13.10
C LYS A 294 -8.74 6.13 -12.58
N GLU A 295 -9.97 5.72 -12.89
CA GLU A 295 -11.20 6.43 -12.56
C GLU A 295 -11.75 6.10 -11.17
N THR A 296 -11.02 5.30 -10.38
CA THR A 296 -11.46 4.91 -9.03
C THR A 296 -11.43 6.11 -8.09
N ILE A 297 -12.54 6.34 -7.40
CA ILE A 297 -12.63 7.28 -6.27
C ILE A 297 -11.85 6.68 -5.12
N ILE A 298 -10.87 7.42 -4.61
CA ILE A 298 -9.92 6.97 -3.60
C ILE A 298 -10.22 7.61 -2.24
N LEU A 299 -10.63 6.80 -1.29
CA LEU A 299 -11.03 7.18 0.08
C LEU A 299 -10.25 6.34 1.10
N PRO A 300 -8.96 6.61 1.35
CA PRO A 300 -8.15 5.77 2.22
C PRO A 300 -8.73 5.67 3.63
N GLU A 301 -8.38 4.57 4.29
CA GLU A 301 -8.72 4.34 5.69
C GLU A 301 -7.74 5.04 6.64
N LEU A 302 -8.26 5.73 7.62
CA LEU A 302 -7.52 6.14 8.80
C LEU A 302 -8.19 5.50 10.02
N GLU A 303 -7.56 4.48 10.57
CA GLU A 303 -8.08 3.73 11.72
C GLU A 303 -7.22 3.95 12.97
N ASN A 304 -7.88 4.03 14.13
CA ASN A 304 -7.26 4.10 15.44
C ASN A 304 -7.59 2.82 16.23
N SER A 305 -6.90 1.72 15.95
CA SER A 305 -7.07 0.51 16.75
C SER A 305 -6.78 0.78 18.22
N VAL A 306 -7.52 0.12 19.08
CA VAL A 306 -7.85 0.39 20.47
C VAL A 306 -8.85 1.54 20.65
N PHE A 307 -9.06 2.41 19.69
CA PHE A 307 -10.07 3.47 19.70
C PHE A 307 -10.12 4.28 21.00
N SER A 308 -8.97 4.76 21.46
CA SER A 308 -8.82 5.55 22.67
C SER A 308 -7.75 6.62 22.50
N THR A 309 -7.63 7.56 23.43
CA THR A 309 -6.57 8.57 23.49
C THR A 309 -5.16 7.96 23.56
N PHE A 310 -5.03 6.68 23.90
CA PHE A 310 -3.77 5.96 23.94
C PHE A 310 -3.33 5.44 22.57
N SER A 311 -4.21 5.44 21.58
CA SER A 311 -3.89 4.94 20.25
C SER A 311 -3.01 5.91 19.49
N LYS A 312 -3.40 7.18 19.46
CA LYS A 312 -2.80 8.17 18.55
C LYS A 312 -3.03 9.60 19.02
N ASP A 313 -1.99 10.40 18.99
CA ASP A 313 -2.08 11.85 19.16
C ASP A 313 -2.74 12.52 17.95
N ALA A 314 -3.45 13.62 18.17
CA ALA A 314 -4.15 14.37 17.13
C ALA A 314 -3.19 14.88 16.03
N ARG A 315 -1.93 15.22 16.37
CA ARG A 315 -0.92 15.64 15.39
C ARG A 315 -0.48 14.52 14.48
N PHE A 316 -0.33 13.29 15.02
CA PHE A 316 0.00 12.13 14.19
C PHE A 316 -1.16 11.75 13.27
N LEU A 317 -2.40 11.85 13.77
CA LEU A 317 -3.60 11.68 12.94
C LEU A 317 -3.63 12.70 11.79
N GLN A 318 -3.41 13.99 12.08
CA GLN A 318 -3.28 15.04 11.06
C GLN A 318 -2.22 14.68 10.02
N PHE A 319 -1.03 14.24 10.47
CA PHE A 319 0.06 13.82 9.59
C PHE A 319 -0.35 12.67 8.68
N GLN A 320 -1.07 11.66 9.19
CA GLN A 320 -1.55 10.55 8.36
C GLN A 320 -2.49 11.02 7.25
N VAL A 321 -3.42 11.94 7.55
CA VAL A 321 -4.32 12.51 6.53
C VAL A 321 -3.54 13.25 5.47
N GLU A 322 -2.66 14.19 5.87
CA GLU A 322 -1.87 14.99 4.93
C GLU A 322 -0.93 14.10 4.10
N SER A 323 -0.28 13.14 4.73
CA SER A 323 0.72 12.28 4.08
C SER A 323 0.12 11.26 3.10
N ALA A 324 -1.22 11.14 3.05
CA ALA A 324 -1.92 10.35 2.05
C ALA A 324 -2.15 11.08 0.71
N ILE A 325 -1.93 12.40 0.65
CA ILE A 325 -2.10 13.22 -0.56
C ILE A 325 -1.38 12.63 -1.80
N PRO A 326 -0.17 12.05 -1.69
CA PRO A 326 0.49 11.43 -2.85
C PRO A 326 -0.26 10.27 -3.52
N LEU A 327 -1.31 9.74 -2.90
CA LEU A 327 -2.20 8.77 -3.55
C LEU A 327 -3.21 9.43 -4.51
N CYS A 328 -3.24 10.76 -4.61
CA CYS A 328 -4.25 11.54 -5.34
C CYS A 328 -5.68 11.18 -4.86
N ILE A 329 -5.90 11.36 -3.57
CA ILE A 329 -7.12 10.98 -2.85
C ILE A 329 -8.26 11.98 -3.10
N ASP A 330 -9.51 11.48 -3.12
CA ASP A 330 -10.73 12.29 -3.23
C ASP A 330 -11.32 12.64 -1.86
N GLY A 331 -10.93 11.91 -0.82
CA GLY A 331 -11.39 12.08 0.54
C GLY A 331 -10.69 11.12 1.50
N MET A 332 -11.27 10.91 2.67
CA MET A 332 -10.77 10.01 3.71
C MET A 332 -11.92 9.35 4.47
N THR A 333 -11.77 8.08 4.84
CA THR A 333 -12.63 7.42 5.81
C THR A 333 -11.94 7.39 7.17
N TYR A 334 -12.67 7.78 8.23
CA TYR A 334 -12.13 7.95 9.58
C TYR A 334 -12.77 6.95 10.54
N ASP A 335 -11.99 5.97 10.96
CA ASP A 335 -12.31 4.97 11.98
C ASP A 335 -11.59 5.36 13.28
N ILE A 336 -11.93 6.53 13.83
CA ILE A 336 -11.17 7.20 14.89
C ILE A 336 -11.86 7.17 16.25
N TYR A 337 -13.08 6.69 16.31
CA TYR A 337 -13.85 6.46 17.53
C TYR A 337 -14.23 4.98 17.64
N ASP A 338 -14.59 4.52 18.84
CA ASP A 338 -14.85 3.10 19.07
C ASP A 338 -16.11 2.57 18.37
N PHE A 339 -16.13 1.28 18.13
CA PHE A 339 -17.25 0.58 17.53
C PHE A 339 -18.24 -0.02 18.56
N CYS A 340 -18.14 0.40 19.83
CA CYS A 340 -19.04 -0.07 20.90
C CYS A 340 -20.30 0.79 21.06
N GLY A 341 -20.45 1.82 20.22
CA GLY A 341 -21.60 2.71 20.24
C GLY A 341 -21.51 3.83 21.29
N ASN A 342 -20.31 4.17 21.76
CA ASN A 342 -20.10 5.27 22.70
C ASN A 342 -20.26 6.66 22.07
N GLY A 343 -20.31 6.73 20.73
CA GLY A 343 -20.44 7.99 19.99
C GLY A 343 -19.12 8.75 19.90
N ILE A 344 -19.19 10.07 19.97
CA ILE A 344 -18.04 10.98 19.77
C ILE A 344 -17.31 11.25 21.08
N HIS A 345 -15.98 11.27 21.03
CA HIS A 345 -15.09 11.67 22.11
C HIS A 345 -14.37 12.96 21.73
N GLU A 346 -14.99 14.12 21.94
CA GLU A 346 -14.43 15.42 21.53
C GLU A 346 -13.09 15.74 22.21
N SER A 347 -12.86 15.22 23.43
CA SER A 347 -11.59 15.43 24.14
C SER A 347 -10.35 14.90 23.42
N PHE A 348 -10.52 14.09 22.37
CA PHE A 348 -9.39 13.59 21.56
C PHE A 348 -8.84 14.68 20.61
N GLY A 349 -9.60 15.74 20.32
CA GLY A 349 -9.17 16.85 19.45
C GLY A 349 -9.09 16.50 17.97
N TYR A 350 -9.62 15.35 17.54
CA TYR A 350 -9.52 14.91 16.16
C TYR A 350 -10.33 15.77 15.19
N GLY A 351 -11.51 16.20 15.59
CA GLY A 351 -12.36 17.08 14.79
C GLY A 351 -11.68 18.41 14.48
N GLU A 352 -11.03 19.01 15.47
CA GLU A 352 -10.30 20.29 15.33
C GLU A 352 -9.17 20.18 14.30
N VAL A 353 -8.32 19.15 14.38
CA VAL A 353 -7.18 19.01 13.47
C VAL A 353 -7.62 18.66 12.05
N ILE A 354 -8.65 17.84 11.88
CA ILE A 354 -9.22 17.51 10.56
C ILE A 354 -9.82 18.77 9.92
N SER A 355 -10.64 19.50 10.66
CA SER A 355 -11.24 20.74 10.18
C SER A 355 -10.17 21.80 9.83
N GLY A 356 -9.13 21.90 10.64
CA GLY A 356 -8.05 22.86 10.47
C GLY A 356 -7.23 22.67 9.19
N ILE A 357 -7.12 21.46 8.68
CA ILE A 357 -6.37 21.17 7.44
C ILE A 357 -7.22 21.16 6.16
N MET A 358 -8.55 21.28 6.28
CA MET A 358 -9.45 21.25 5.12
C MET A 358 -9.15 22.29 4.04
N PRO A 359 -8.79 23.55 4.36
CA PRO A 359 -8.41 24.51 3.33
C PRO A 359 -7.24 23.98 2.49
N TYR A 360 -6.19 23.47 3.12
CA TYR A 360 -5.02 22.93 2.44
C TYR A 360 -5.37 21.72 1.57
N LEU A 361 -6.11 20.73 2.11
CA LEU A 361 -6.51 19.55 1.35
C LEU A 361 -7.37 19.91 0.13
N ASN A 362 -8.33 20.80 0.29
CA ASN A 362 -9.13 21.31 -0.83
C ASN A 362 -8.28 22.06 -1.87
N GLY A 363 -7.28 22.84 -1.41
CA GLY A 363 -6.34 23.52 -2.28
C GLY A 363 -5.53 22.54 -3.14
N VAL A 364 -5.03 21.47 -2.54
CA VAL A 364 -4.28 20.43 -3.27
C VAL A 364 -5.22 19.65 -4.21
N LEU A 365 -6.42 19.29 -3.76
CA LEU A 365 -7.41 18.58 -4.59
C LEU A 365 -7.77 19.39 -5.87
N ASN A 366 -7.83 20.71 -5.76
CA ASN A 366 -8.11 21.61 -6.89
C ASN A 366 -6.92 21.78 -7.86
N LEU A 367 -5.73 21.22 -7.56
CA LEU A 367 -4.65 21.10 -8.54
C LEU A 367 -4.93 19.98 -9.56
N ASP A 368 -5.94 19.16 -9.32
CA ASP A 368 -6.41 18.06 -10.20
C ASP A 368 -5.27 17.09 -10.58
N LEU A 369 -4.50 16.66 -9.58
CA LEU A 369 -3.39 15.74 -9.76
C LEU A 369 -3.89 14.34 -10.08
N ARG A 370 -3.13 13.64 -10.92
CA ARG A 370 -3.39 12.25 -11.27
C ARG A 370 -2.20 11.38 -10.92
N TYR A 371 -2.46 10.24 -10.31
CA TYR A 371 -1.40 9.32 -9.89
C TYR A 371 -0.52 8.89 -11.09
N GLU A 372 -1.11 8.69 -12.27
CA GLU A 372 -0.41 8.30 -13.50
C GLU A 372 0.57 9.37 -14.00
N SER A 373 0.36 10.64 -13.59
CA SER A 373 1.24 11.74 -13.97
C SER A 373 2.48 11.88 -13.09
N THR A 374 2.70 10.96 -12.13
CA THR A 374 3.93 10.94 -11.32
C THR A 374 5.18 10.76 -12.18
N GLU A 375 6.26 11.39 -11.74
CA GLU A 375 7.62 11.23 -12.27
C GLU A 375 8.58 10.79 -11.19
N GLY A 376 9.66 10.12 -11.58
CA GLY A 376 10.73 9.71 -10.66
C GLY A 376 11.41 8.42 -11.09
N ILE A 377 12.21 7.88 -10.18
CA ILE A 377 12.81 6.56 -10.35
C ILE A 377 11.70 5.52 -10.47
N ILE A 378 11.74 4.73 -11.52
CA ILE A 378 10.71 3.70 -11.76
C ILE A 378 10.86 2.56 -10.77
N ILE A 379 9.79 2.29 -10.06
CA ILE A 379 9.60 1.08 -9.24
C ILE A 379 8.64 0.16 -10.00
N PRO A 380 9.15 -0.85 -10.70
CA PRO A 380 8.30 -1.78 -11.43
C PRO A 380 7.39 -2.55 -10.45
N ALA A 381 6.12 -2.61 -10.78
CA ALA A 381 5.12 -3.35 -10.02
C ALA A 381 4.31 -4.26 -10.95
N ASP A 382 3.90 -5.42 -10.46
CA ASP A 382 3.08 -6.36 -11.23
C ASP A 382 2.07 -7.03 -10.29
N SER A 383 0.80 -6.81 -10.51
CA SER A 383 -0.26 -7.46 -9.72
C SER A 383 -0.34 -8.98 -9.97
N ASN A 384 0.40 -9.49 -10.95
CA ASN A 384 0.52 -10.91 -11.28
C ASN A 384 1.86 -11.52 -10.83
N GLU A 385 2.65 -10.81 -10.01
CA GLU A 385 4.00 -11.27 -9.60
C GLU A 385 4.00 -12.66 -8.98
N VAL A 386 2.93 -13.06 -8.33
CA VAL A 386 2.79 -14.35 -7.67
C VAL A 386 2.95 -15.54 -8.66
N TYR A 387 2.54 -15.38 -9.93
CA TYR A 387 2.75 -16.38 -10.97
C TYR A 387 4.24 -16.62 -11.32
N ASN A 388 5.10 -15.70 -10.93
CA ASN A 388 6.55 -15.77 -11.19
C ASN A 388 7.33 -16.25 -9.95
N ARG A 389 6.64 -16.77 -8.92
CA ARG A 389 7.23 -17.21 -7.65
C ARG A 389 7.05 -18.69 -7.43
N LYS A 390 7.91 -19.23 -6.56
CA LYS A 390 7.88 -20.66 -6.16
C LYS A 390 8.12 -20.76 -4.66
N ALA A 391 7.32 -21.55 -3.98
CA ALA A 391 7.55 -21.93 -2.59
C ALA A 391 8.36 -23.24 -2.53
N ASP A 392 9.53 -23.26 -3.15
CA ASP A 392 10.39 -24.43 -3.27
C ASP A 392 11.15 -24.79 -1.98
N ASP A 393 11.06 -23.92 -0.98
CA ASP A 393 11.56 -24.07 0.38
C ASP A 393 10.50 -24.63 1.35
N GLY A 394 9.29 -24.92 0.88
CA GLY A 394 8.15 -25.35 1.68
C GLY A 394 7.49 -24.23 2.49
N ASN A 395 7.90 -22.97 2.25
CA ASN A 395 7.39 -21.81 2.96
C ASN A 395 6.37 -21.06 2.09
N PHE A 396 5.11 -21.03 2.55
CA PHE A 396 4.06 -20.30 1.86
C PHE A 396 4.39 -18.80 1.67
N MET A 397 5.14 -18.20 2.61
CA MET A 397 5.53 -16.79 2.53
C MET A 397 6.43 -16.48 1.33
N SER A 398 7.05 -17.49 0.70
CA SER A 398 7.83 -17.31 -0.53
C SER A 398 7.00 -16.89 -1.74
N TYR A 399 5.67 -16.95 -1.63
CA TYR A 399 4.77 -16.37 -2.63
C TYR A 399 4.50 -14.88 -2.42
N TYR A 400 4.81 -14.30 -1.23
CA TYR A 400 4.60 -12.88 -0.99
C TYR A 400 5.62 -12.01 -1.77
N PRO A 401 5.18 -10.83 -2.27
CA PRO A 401 6.10 -9.88 -2.91
C PRO A 401 7.11 -9.35 -1.89
N ASP A 402 8.37 -9.28 -2.30
CA ASP A 402 9.51 -8.83 -1.49
C ASP A 402 10.27 -7.64 -2.13
N GLU A 403 9.87 -7.23 -3.33
CA GLU A 403 10.56 -6.20 -4.12
C GLU A 403 10.22 -4.75 -3.74
N TYR A 404 9.12 -4.50 -3.09
CA TYR A 404 8.64 -3.12 -2.88
C TYR A 404 9.37 -2.37 -1.76
N CYS A 405 10.04 -3.06 -0.87
CA CYS A 405 10.86 -2.44 0.17
C CYS A 405 12.00 -1.60 -0.39
N PHE A 406 12.56 -1.97 -1.55
CA PHE A 406 13.64 -1.20 -2.17
C PHE A 406 13.15 0.13 -2.75
N GLY A 407 11.95 0.18 -3.32
CA GLY A 407 11.32 1.43 -3.74
C GLY A 407 11.07 2.38 -2.55
N ALA A 408 10.61 1.83 -1.42
CA ALA A 408 10.46 2.58 -0.18
C ALA A 408 11.80 3.11 0.36
N TYR A 409 12.87 2.31 0.25
CA TYR A 409 14.23 2.74 0.59
C TYR A 409 14.68 3.93 -0.26
N LEU A 410 14.53 3.85 -1.59
CA LEU A 410 14.89 4.95 -2.51
C LEU A 410 14.13 6.24 -2.20
N ALA A 411 12.84 6.14 -1.90
CA ALA A 411 12.02 7.29 -1.50
C ALA A 411 12.49 7.88 -0.17
N SER A 412 12.84 7.03 0.81
CA SER A 412 13.25 7.48 2.15
C SER A 412 14.59 8.21 2.17
N VAL A 413 15.47 7.93 1.21
CA VAL A 413 16.71 8.69 1.02
C VAL A 413 16.52 9.97 0.20
N GLY A 414 15.27 10.41 0.01
CA GLY A 414 14.92 11.72 -0.55
C GLY A 414 14.82 11.77 -2.06
N LEU A 415 14.79 10.64 -2.75
CA LEU A 415 14.63 10.54 -4.19
C LEU A 415 13.15 10.38 -4.54
N ASN A 416 12.64 11.13 -5.52
CA ASN A 416 11.29 10.92 -5.99
C ASN A 416 11.16 9.60 -6.77
N THR A 417 10.11 8.84 -6.47
CA THR A 417 9.84 7.54 -7.08
C THR A 417 8.50 7.52 -7.81
N LYS A 418 8.37 6.63 -8.78
CA LYS A 418 7.13 6.35 -9.51
C LYS A 418 6.90 4.86 -9.57
N VAL A 419 5.81 4.36 -9.00
CA VAL A 419 5.39 2.97 -9.21
C VAL A 419 4.77 2.85 -10.59
N SER A 420 5.18 1.85 -11.36
CA SER A 420 4.67 1.61 -12.72
C SER A 420 4.41 0.13 -12.99
N THR A 421 3.27 -0.16 -13.59
CA THR A 421 2.89 -1.51 -14.05
C THR A 421 3.35 -1.80 -15.48
N GLU A 422 4.00 -0.85 -16.14
CA GLU A 422 4.58 -1.02 -17.46
C GLU A 422 5.82 -1.93 -17.43
N LYS A 423 6.14 -2.56 -18.54
CA LYS A 423 7.30 -3.46 -18.69
C LYS A 423 8.39 -2.92 -19.62
N ALA A 424 8.15 -1.79 -20.28
CA ALA A 424 9.10 -1.16 -21.19
C ALA A 424 9.33 0.30 -20.80
N PHE A 425 10.60 0.67 -20.63
CA PHE A 425 11.03 2.01 -20.26
C PHE A 425 12.17 2.45 -21.19
N LYS A 426 12.33 3.76 -21.37
CA LYS A 426 13.42 4.32 -22.17
C LYS A 426 13.96 5.60 -21.56
N GLY A 427 15.27 5.63 -21.35
CA GLY A 427 15.98 6.80 -20.81
C GLY A 427 15.65 7.08 -19.35
N GLN A 428 15.16 6.08 -18.61
CA GLN A 428 14.75 6.20 -17.22
C GLN A 428 15.79 5.61 -16.26
N ILE A 429 15.65 5.92 -14.98
CA ILE A 429 16.28 5.15 -13.91
C ILE A 429 15.23 4.16 -13.40
N VAL A 430 15.55 2.88 -13.40
CA VAL A 430 14.64 1.79 -13.01
C VAL A 430 15.26 1.01 -11.87
N SER A 431 14.51 0.70 -10.84
CA SER A 431 14.98 -0.16 -9.75
C SER A 431 14.55 -1.60 -9.95
N LEU A 432 15.45 -2.54 -9.70
CA LEU A 432 15.15 -3.97 -9.64
C LEU A 432 15.59 -4.52 -8.28
N CYS A 433 14.66 -5.14 -7.56
CA CYS A 433 14.90 -5.69 -6.25
C CYS A 433 14.41 -7.13 -6.15
N ASN A 434 15.19 -7.98 -5.53
CA ASN A 434 14.81 -9.36 -5.19
C ASN A 434 14.06 -10.08 -6.32
N SER A 435 12.89 -10.61 -6.03
CA SER A 435 12.06 -11.37 -6.97
C SER A 435 11.44 -10.53 -8.09
N GLY A 436 11.49 -9.20 -8.00
CA GLY A 436 11.03 -8.31 -9.07
C GLY A 436 11.67 -8.54 -10.43
N VAL A 437 12.90 -9.08 -10.46
CA VAL A 437 13.57 -9.54 -11.70
C VAL A 437 12.75 -10.59 -12.44
N ASN A 438 12.04 -11.45 -11.72
CA ASN A 438 11.26 -12.53 -12.30
C ASN A 438 9.99 -12.04 -13.02
N ASN A 439 9.59 -10.80 -12.78
CA ASN A 439 8.44 -10.19 -13.45
C ASN A 439 8.75 -9.78 -14.91
N PHE A 440 9.96 -10.01 -15.37
CA PHE A 440 10.42 -9.69 -16.72
C PHE A 440 10.95 -10.95 -17.44
N THR A 441 10.69 -11.05 -18.73
CA THR A 441 11.36 -12.03 -19.58
C THR A 441 12.83 -11.64 -19.80
N ASP A 442 13.67 -12.60 -20.25
CA ASP A 442 15.09 -12.31 -20.54
C ASP A 442 15.26 -11.18 -21.55
N GLY A 443 14.48 -11.21 -22.64
CA GLY A 443 14.52 -10.15 -23.65
C GLY A 443 14.05 -8.78 -23.13
N GLN A 444 13.08 -8.75 -22.20
CA GLN A 444 12.69 -7.51 -21.55
C GLN A 444 13.80 -6.96 -20.65
N LEU A 445 14.52 -7.83 -19.92
CA LEU A 445 15.68 -7.43 -19.12
C LEU A 445 16.82 -6.90 -19.99
N GLU A 446 17.14 -7.58 -21.10
CA GLU A 446 18.15 -7.09 -22.05
C GLU A 446 17.81 -5.69 -22.57
N ASN A 447 16.57 -5.46 -22.98
CA ASN A 447 16.10 -4.13 -23.41
C ASN A 447 16.11 -3.11 -22.27
N LEU A 448 15.73 -3.53 -21.06
CA LEU A 448 15.75 -2.66 -19.89
C LEU A 448 17.16 -2.10 -19.64
N PHE A 449 18.18 -2.96 -19.65
CA PHE A 449 19.57 -2.55 -19.46
C PHE A 449 20.15 -1.80 -20.66
N ALA A 450 19.71 -2.10 -21.87
CA ALA A 450 20.18 -1.37 -23.07
C ALA A 450 19.67 0.07 -23.12
N ASP A 451 18.42 0.30 -22.68
CA ASP A 451 17.75 1.58 -22.87
C ASP A 451 17.71 2.46 -21.62
N ASN A 452 18.07 1.94 -20.44
CA ASN A 452 17.87 2.61 -19.15
C ASN A 452 19.09 2.49 -18.23
N TYR A 453 19.03 3.16 -17.08
CA TYR A 453 19.95 2.99 -15.96
C TYR A 453 19.25 2.18 -14.87
N VAL A 454 19.93 1.12 -14.37
CA VAL A 454 19.28 0.16 -13.46
C VAL A 454 19.96 0.18 -12.08
N ILE A 455 19.17 0.39 -11.03
CA ILE A 455 19.63 0.26 -9.64
C ILE A 455 19.17 -1.11 -9.14
N LEU A 456 20.10 -1.90 -8.59
CA LEU A 456 19.83 -3.27 -8.15
C LEU A 456 20.23 -3.48 -6.70
N ASP A 457 19.48 -4.35 -6.02
CA ASP A 457 19.91 -4.95 -4.75
C ASP A 457 20.63 -6.29 -4.98
N GLY A 458 21.22 -6.85 -3.92
CA GLY A 458 21.90 -8.13 -3.99
C GLY A 458 20.99 -9.29 -4.39
N GLY A 459 19.71 -9.25 -4.01
CA GLY A 459 18.74 -10.27 -4.39
C GLY A 459 18.43 -10.30 -5.89
N ALA A 460 18.36 -9.14 -6.53
CA ALA A 460 18.21 -9.03 -7.99
C ALA A 460 19.44 -9.57 -8.70
N VAL A 461 20.65 -9.27 -8.19
CA VAL A 461 21.92 -9.79 -8.77
C VAL A 461 21.95 -11.32 -8.76
N ILE A 462 21.59 -11.95 -7.63
CA ILE A 462 21.53 -13.41 -7.52
C ILE A 462 20.61 -14.00 -8.62
N ARG A 463 19.45 -13.39 -8.82
CA ARG A 463 18.46 -13.88 -9.81
C ARG A 463 18.95 -13.69 -11.26
N LEU A 464 19.60 -12.56 -11.55
CA LEU A 464 20.22 -12.36 -12.87
C LEU A 464 21.28 -13.42 -13.16
N ILE A 465 22.18 -13.69 -12.20
CA ILE A 465 23.22 -14.72 -12.37
C ILE A 465 22.60 -16.11 -12.54
N ARG A 466 21.62 -16.49 -11.74
CA ARG A 466 20.91 -17.77 -11.84
C ARG A 466 20.19 -17.95 -13.17
N ARG A 467 19.75 -16.87 -13.81
CA ARG A 467 19.13 -16.88 -15.16
C ARG A 467 20.15 -16.80 -16.30
N GLY A 468 21.46 -16.79 -16.02
CA GLY A 468 22.51 -16.64 -17.04
C GLY A 468 22.63 -15.21 -17.62
N LEU A 469 22.03 -14.24 -16.94
CA LEU A 469 22.04 -12.83 -17.34
C LEU A 469 23.02 -11.97 -16.54
N GLY A 470 23.93 -12.56 -15.77
CA GLY A 470 24.96 -11.84 -15.01
C GLY A 470 25.82 -10.92 -15.87
N ARG A 471 25.98 -11.22 -17.18
CA ARG A 471 26.67 -10.36 -18.15
C ARG A 471 26.11 -8.94 -18.24
N LEU A 472 24.80 -8.73 -17.94
CA LEU A 472 24.17 -7.41 -17.97
C LEU A 472 24.73 -6.46 -16.90
N ILE A 473 25.33 -7.03 -15.87
CA ILE A 473 25.96 -6.31 -14.76
C ILE A 473 27.42 -6.71 -14.55
N CYS A 474 28.07 -7.29 -15.53
CA CYS A 474 29.45 -7.77 -15.47
C CYS A 474 29.73 -8.76 -14.34
N ALA A 475 28.72 -9.52 -13.87
CA ALA A 475 28.84 -10.46 -12.75
C ALA A 475 28.94 -11.92 -13.24
N LYS A 476 29.92 -12.67 -12.70
CA LYS A 476 30.16 -14.09 -13.02
C LYS A 476 29.54 -15.03 -12.01
N ALA A 477 29.74 -14.72 -10.72
CA ALA A 477 29.37 -15.58 -9.61
C ALA A 477 29.02 -14.74 -8.39
N TYR A 478 28.46 -15.38 -7.40
CA TYR A 478 28.15 -14.76 -6.14
C TYR A 478 28.34 -15.76 -4.98
N LYS A 479 28.50 -15.20 -3.76
CA LYS A 479 28.49 -15.92 -2.50
C LYS A 479 27.62 -15.14 -1.51
N GLU A 480 26.73 -15.84 -0.81
CA GLU A 480 25.86 -15.26 0.20
C GLU A 480 26.49 -15.32 1.57
N HIS A 481 26.50 -14.18 2.29
CA HIS A 481 26.95 -14.05 3.66
C HIS A 481 25.76 -13.69 4.55
N TRP A 482 25.37 -14.64 5.39
CA TRP A 482 24.21 -14.50 6.25
C TRP A 482 24.62 -13.82 7.56
N GLU A 483 23.80 -12.86 8.00
CA GLU A 483 24.07 -12.02 9.18
C GLU A 483 24.31 -12.82 10.48
N ASP A 484 23.69 -14.00 10.60
CA ASP A 484 23.84 -14.89 11.75
C ASP A 484 25.06 -15.83 11.70
N LYS A 485 25.75 -15.91 10.57
CA LYS A 485 26.87 -16.83 10.32
C LYS A 485 28.16 -16.15 9.95
N ASP A 486 28.08 -15.05 9.20
CA ASP A 486 29.21 -14.33 8.63
C ASP A 486 29.25 -12.90 9.18
N ILE A 487 30.41 -12.46 9.66
CA ILE A 487 30.56 -11.14 10.25
C ILE A 487 31.12 -10.16 9.20
N HIS A 488 30.26 -9.49 8.47
CA HIS A 488 30.59 -8.26 7.73
C HIS A 488 30.43 -7.06 8.71
N ALA A 489 31.49 -6.30 8.92
CA ALA A 489 31.56 -5.34 10.01
C ALA A 489 31.30 -3.90 9.55
N TYR A 490 31.99 -3.46 8.52
CA TYR A 490 31.85 -2.11 7.98
C TYR A 490 32.11 -2.07 6.49
N GLU A 491 31.59 -1.04 5.87
CA GLU A 491 31.85 -0.67 4.49
C GLU A 491 32.67 0.61 4.45
N GLN A 492 33.63 0.72 3.55
CA GLN A 492 34.46 1.90 3.36
C GLN A 492 34.48 2.29 1.89
N VAL A 493 34.41 3.57 1.59
CA VAL A 493 34.58 4.09 0.23
C VAL A 493 35.91 3.65 -0.37
N ALA A 494 35.91 3.38 -1.66
CA ALA A 494 37.12 3.00 -2.42
C ALA A 494 38.12 4.18 -2.50
N ASP A 495 39.37 3.87 -2.79
CA ASP A 495 40.40 4.89 -2.99
C ASP A 495 40.02 5.83 -4.14
N GLY A 496 40.19 7.13 -3.91
CA GLY A 496 39.78 8.17 -4.84
C GLY A 496 38.30 8.55 -4.82
N VAL A 497 37.47 7.87 -4.00
CA VAL A 497 36.09 8.24 -3.76
C VAL A 497 35.99 9.09 -2.50
N GLU A 498 35.33 10.24 -2.61
CA GLU A 498 35.11 11.17 -1.50
C GLU A 498 33.63 11.40 -1.24
N ILE A 499 33.26 11.52 0.01
CA ILE A 499 31.92 11.92 0.43
C ILE A 499 32.04 13.24 1.19
N ASN A 500 31.36 14.28 0.71
CA ASN A 500 31.44 15.64 1.25
C ASN A 500 32.90 16.15 1.35
N GLY A 501 33.75 15.80 0.35
CA GLY A 501 35.16 16.17 0.28
C GLY A 501 36.06 15.43 1.29
N LYS A 502 35.59 14.29 1.83
CA LYS A 502 36.34 13.47 2.77
C LYS A 502 36.57 12.08 2.20
N PRO A 503 37.84 11.62 2.10
CA PRO A 503 38.17 10.25 1.72
C PRO A 503 37.99 9.28 2.90
N GLY A 504 37.95 7.98 2.62
CA GLY A 504 37.99 6.92 3.63
C GLY A 504 36.79 6.85 4.55
N ILE A 505 35.64 7.43 4.15
CA ILE A 505 34.40 7.38 4.93
C ILE A 505 33.94 5.93 5.11
N ARG A 506 33.50 5.60 6.32
CA ARG A 506 33.03 4.27 6.71
C ARG A 506 31.61 4.30 7.21
N ALA A 507 30.91 3.17 7.02
CA ALA A 507 29.62 2.91 7.63
C ALA A 507 29.61 1.51 8.26
N SER A 508 28.96 1.35 9.42
CA SER A 508 28.71 0.02 10.00
C SER A 508 27.66 -0.70 9.17
N VAL A 509 27.89 -1.97 8.87
CA VAL A 509 26.95 -2.79 8.09
C VAL A 509 26.63 -4.13 8.77
N ARG A 510 26.91 -4.27 10.07
CA ARG A 510 26.71 -5.51 10.83
C ARG A 510 25.27 -6.04 10.82
N ARG A 511 24.29 -5.17 10.60
CA ARG A 511 22.87 -5.50 10.54
C ARG A 511 22.24 -5.00 9.24
N ALA A 512 23.04 -4.90 8.18
CA ALA A 512 22.58 -4.41 6.88
C ALA A 512 21.80 -5.47 6.07
N GLY A 513 21.53 -6.63 6.67
CA GLY A 513 20.92 -7.78 6.00
C GLY A 513 21.96 -8.70 5.36
N HIS A 514 21.49 -9.59 4.51
CA HIS A 514 22.37 -10.51 3.79
C HIS A 514 23.27 -9.75 2.83
N TYR A 515 24.58 -9.89 3.00
CA TYR A 515 25.56 -9.38 2.06
C TYR A 515 25.79 -10.40 0.94
N VAL A 516 25.82 -9.93 -0.28
CA VAL A 516 26.11 -10.72 -1.47
C VAL A 516 27.48 -10.33 -2.00
N GLU A 517 28.48 -11.18 -1.77
CA GLU A 517 29.80 -11.05 -2.37
C GLU A 517 29.70 -11.43 -3.86
N ILE A 518 29.99 -10.49 -4.74
CA ILE A 518 29.82 -10.64 -6.19
C ILE A 518 31.20 -10.68 -6.85
N ASP A 519 31.43 -11.70 -7.67
CA ASP A 519 32.62 -11.80 -8.54
C ASP A 519 32.31 -11.11 -9.86
N TYR A 520 32.96 -9.98 -10.10
CA TYR A 520 32.75 -9.18 -11.30
C TYR A 520 33.82 -9.48 -12.38
N GLU A 521 33.45 -9.27 -13.65
CA GLU A 521 34.37 -9.10 -14.75
C GLU A 521 34.99 -7.69 -14.76
N ASP A 522 36.00 -7.48 -15.58
CA ASP A 522 36.52 -6.14 -15.83
C ASP A 522 35.41 -5.18 -16.31
N GLY A 523 35.56 -3.90 -16.02
CA GLY A 523 34.62 -2.85 -16.47
C GLY A 523 33.67 -2.33 -15.43
N VAL A 524 33.80 -2.72 -14.14
CA VAL A 524 33.06 -2.15 -13.03
C VAL A 524 33.91 -1.16 -12.25
N ASN A 525 33.25 -0.17 -11.62
CA ASN A 525 33.88 0.83 -10.77
C ASN A 525 33.43 0.60 -9.34
N ALA A 526 34.32 0.07 -8.51
CA ALA A 526 34.07 -0.07 -7.07
C ALA A 526 33.90 1.33 -6.44
N LYS A 527 32.78 1.54 -5.77
CA LYS A 527 32.54 2.76 -4.98
C LYS A 527 32.89 2.56 -3.51
N SER A 528 32.80 1.31 -3.04
CA SER A 528 33.11 0.91 -1.68
C SER A 528 33.55 -0.56 -1.61
N TYR A 529 34.09 -0.95 -0.46
CA TYR A 529 34.42 -2.33 -0.13
C TYR A 529 33.87 -2.69 1.24
N VAL A 530 33.45 -3.95 1.38
CA VAL A 530 32.99 -4.53 2.65
C VAL A 530 34.14 -5.22 3.34
N TYR A 531 34.27 -5.00 4.64
CA TYR A 531 35.32 -5.50 5.49
C TYR A 531 34.78 -6.36 6.64
N ASP A 532 35.54 -7.40 7.02
CA ASP A 532 35.32 -8.12 8.26
C ASP A 532 35.81 -7.31 9.49
N TYR A 533 35.57 -7.85 10.68
CA TYR A 533 36.01 -7.18 11.94
C TYR A 533 37.53 -7.24 12.16
N HIS A 534 38.27 -8.00 11.38
CA HIS A 534 39.77 -8.01 11.39
C HIS A 534 40.33 -6.96 10.42
N GLY A 535 39.50 -6.32 9.59
CA GLY A 535 39.93 -5.35 8.59
C GLY A 535 40.35 -5.96 7.28
N ASN A 536 40.01 -7.22 7.03
CA ASN A 536 40.22 -7.85 5.72
C ASN A 536 39.05 -7.49 4.80
N VAL A 537 39.35 -7.25 3.51
CA VAL A 537 38.34 -7.06 2.47
C VAL A 537 37.60 -8.38 2.24
N MET A 538 36.29 -8.38 2.38
CA MET A 538 35.41 -9.51 2.07
C MET A 538 35.00 -9.48 0.61
N GLY A 539 34.75 -8.29 0.05
CA GLY A 539 34.32 -8.11 -1.33
C GLY A 539 33.93 -6.67 -1.65
N TYR A 540 33.33 -6.49 -2.78
CA TYR A 540 32.80 -5.18 -3.20
C TYR A 540 31.62 -4.77 -2.30
N GLY A 541 31.57 -3.50 -1.96
CA GLY A 541 30.38 -2.79 -1.52
C GLY A 541 29.58 -2.28 -2.71
N ASP A 542 29.16 -1.01 -2.69
CA ASP A 542 28.46 -0.40 -3.83
C ASP A 542 29.37 -0.39 -5.09
N VAL A 543 28.77 -0.77 -6.22
CA VAL A 543 29.46 -0.86 -7.53
C VAL A 543 28.67 -0.12 -8.59
N GLU A 544 29.38 0.64 -9.43
CA GLU A 544 28.82 1.31 -10.59
C GLU A 544 29.40 0.73 -11.89
N GLY A 545 28.50 0.37 -12.81
CA GLY A 545 28.84 0.10 -14.19
C GLY A 545 28.42 1.23 -15.11
N GLU A 546 28.48 1.01 -16.45
CA GLU A 546 28.09 2.00 -17.43
C GLU A 546 26.61 2.44 -17.26
N ASN A 547 25.73 1.48 -17.09
CA ASN A 547 24.28 1.66 -17.03
C ASN A 547 23.61 1.04 -15.80
N PHE A 548 24.37 0.65 -14.78
CA PHE A 548 23.84 0.09 -13.55
C PHE A 548 24.55 0.58 -12.29
N PHE A 549 23.85 0.42 -11.18
CA PHE A 549 24.37 0.63 -9.82
C PHE A 549 23.87 -0.52 -8.92
N VAL A 550 24.79 -1.21 -8.25
CA VAL A 550 24.49 -2.35 -7.38
C VAL A 550 24.74 -1.98 -5.93
N ILE A 551 23.75 -2.24 -5.09
CA ILE A 551 23.84 -2.26 -3.62
C ILE A 551 23.85 -3.74 -3.20
N PRO A 552 24.96 -4.30 -2.72
CA PRO A 552 25.13 -5.75 -2.63
C PRO A 552 24.51 -6.38 -1.39
N TYR A 553 23.36 -5.87 -0.96
CA TYR A 553 22.58 -6.40 0.16
C TYR A 553 21.17 -6.73 -0.29
N MET A 554 20.58 -7.76 0.30
CA MET A 554 19.18 -8.12 0.01
C MET A 554 18.24 -7.20 0.80
N HIS A 555 17.37 -6.51 0.11
CA HIS A 555 16.36 -5.63 0.69
C HIS A 555 15.03 -6.36 0.83
N THR A 556 14.81 -7.02 1.96
CA THR A 556 13.58 -7.77 2.26
C THR A 556 12.70 -7.12 3.33
N GLY A 557 13.07 -5.94 3.80
CA GLY A 557 12.36 -5.20 4.85
C GLY A 557 13.03 -3.87 5.18
N ILE A 558 12.75 -3.34 6.37
CA ILE A 558 13.38 -2.12 6.89
C ILE A 558 14.74 -2.51 7.48
N LEU A 559 15.80 -2.10 6.82
CA LEU A 559 17.19 -2.33 7.25
C LEU A 559 17.82 -1.00 7.63
N HIS A 560 17.77 -0.64 8.91
CA HIS A 560 18.22 0.68 9.40
C HIS A 560 19.69 0.97 9.07
N GLU A 561 20.56 -0.02 9.07
CA GLU A 561 21.97 0.10 8.73
C GLU A 561 22.23 0.45 7.26
N GLN A 562 21.23 0.31 6.40
CA GLN A 562 21.28 0.77 5.01
C GLN A 562 21.16 2.29 4.90
N TYR A 563 20.59 2.97 5.92
CA TYR A 563 20.40 4.42 5.97
C TYR A 563 21.65 5.12 6.54
N ASN A 564 22.74 5.08 5.80
CA ASN A 564 24.00 5.74 6.19
C ASN A 564 24.47 6.73 5.11
N ASP A 565 25.30 7.68 5.53
CA ASP A 565 25.78 8.77 4.65
C ASP A 565 26.62 8.26 3.48
N LEU A 566 27.37 7.17 3.67
CA LEU A 566 28.19 6.58 2.62
C LEU A 566 27.30 6.17 1.45
N ARG A 567 26.37 5.25 1.69
CA ARG A 567 25.50 4.68 0.64
C ARG A 567 24.57 5.71 0.06
N THR A 568 23.93 6.51 0.92
CA THR A 568 23.01 7.56 0.48
C THR A 568 23.71 8.55 -0.46
N SER A 569 24.94 8.93 -0.17
CA SER A 569 25.71 9.86 -1.01
C SER A 569 26.08 9.23 -2.35
N LEU A 570 26.58 7.99 -2.38
CA LEU A 570 26.94 7.30 -3.62
C LEU A 570 25.73 7.08 -4.53
N LEU A 571 24.62 6.63 -3.96
CA LEU A 571 23.37 6.41 -4.69
C LEU A 571 22.82 7.71 -5.28
N ARG A 572 22.75 8.78 -4.47
CA ARG A 572 22.27 10.09 -4.92
C ARG A 572 23.17 10.67 -6.00
N ASP A 573 24.49 10.53 -5.88
CA ASP A 573 25.45 10.95 -6.90
C ASP A 573 25.21 10.22 -8.22
N PHE A 574 25.06 8.88 -8.20
CA PHE A 574 24.72 8.11 -9.39
C PHE A 574 23.43 8.62 -10.05
N VAL A 575 22.36 8.75 -9.27
CA VAL A 575 21.08 9.24 -9.78
C VAL A 575 21.23 10.65 -10.39
N CYS A 576 21.91 11.55 -9.72
CA CYS A 576 22.11 12.93 -10.21
C CYS A 576 22.91 12.98 -11.51
N ARG A 577 23.88 12.11 -11.71
CA ARG A 577 24.68 12.07 -12.96
C ARG A 577 23.97 11.40 -14.13
N LYS A 578 23.09 10.42 -13.83
CA LYS A 578 22.48 9.55 -14.86
C LYS A 578 21.05 9.96 -15.24
N ALA A 579 20.37 10.73 -14.40
CA ALA A 579 18.99 11.14 -14.66
C ALA A 579 18.84 11.99 -15.92
N LYS A 580 17.99 11.54 -16.83
CA LYS A 580 17.55 12.30 -18.02
C LYS A 580 16.17 12.92 -17.84
N ALA A 581 15.31 12.29 -17.00
CA ALA A 581 14.05 12.85 -16.58
C ALA A 581 14.25 13.83 -15.40
N THR A 582 13.18 14.55 -15.01
CA THR A 582 13.22 15.43 -13.86
C THR A 582 13.35 14.60 -12.58
N VAL A 583 14.40 14.86 -11.82
CA VAL A 583 14.64 14.23 -10.51
C VAL A 583 14.70 15.28 -9.42
N VAL A 584 13.97 15.00 -8.34
CA VAL A 584 14.05 15.73 -7.08
C VAL A 584 14.86 14.89 -6.08
N ASN A 585 15.80 15.57 -5.42
CA ASN A 585 16.56 14.98 -4.33
C ASN A 585 16.49 15.93 -3.13
N THR A 586 15.72 15.57 -2.10
CA THR A 586 15.59 16.39 -0.89
C THR A 586 16.91 16.45 -0.14
N GLN A 587 17.24 17.62 0.40
CA GLN A 587 18.48 17.82 1.14
C GLN A 587 18.37 17.51 2.63
N PHE A 588 17.21 17.00 3.07
CA PHE A 588 16.90 16.65 4.44
C PHE A 588 16.65 15.14 4.58
N SER A 589 17.16 14.55 5.64
CA SER A 589 16.83 13.18 6.01
C SER A 589 15.38 13.10 6.50
N GLY A 590 14.62 12.11 6.03
CA GLY A 590 13.23 11.91 6.42
C GLY A 590 12.24 12.87 5.76
N VAL A 591 12.63 13.49 4.65
CA VAL A 591 11.73 14.24 3.77
C VAL A 591 11.58 13.49 2.45
N TYR A 592 10.37 13.05 2.18
CA TYR A 592 10.00 12.36 0.94
C TYR A 592 9.50 13.37 -0.09
N SER A 593 9.63 13.01 -1.37
CA SER A 593 9.21 13.86 -2.49
C SER A 593 8.41 13.09 -3.53
N TYR A 594 7.34 13.69 -4.02
CA TYR A 594 6.48 13.18 -5.08
C TYR A 594 6.28 14.26 -6.11
N LEU A 595 6.60 13.97 -7.35
CA LEU A 595 6.55 14.93 -8.47
C LEU A 595 5.48 14.52 -9.47
N TYR A 596 4.65 15.47 -9.87
CA TYR A 596 3.53 15.27 -10.81
C TYR A 596 3.64 16.22 -11.99
N ASN A 597 3.39 15.72 -13.20
CA ASN A 597 3.18 16.54 -14.38
C ASN A 597 1.79 17.16 -14.38
N ARG A 598 1.72 18.44 -14.69
CA ARG A 598 0.48 19.20 -14.80
C ARG A 598 0.56 20.20 -15.99
N GLY A 599 0.45 19.66 -17.20
CA GLY A 599 0.70 20.44 -18.41
C GLY A 599 2.16 20.88 -18.49
N ASP A 600 2.39 22.21 -18.62
CA ASP A 600 3.75 22.78 -18.63
C ASP A 600 4.33 22.95 -17.22
N ASP A 601 3.48 22.93 -16.19
CA ASP A 601 3.86 23.06 -14.79
C ASP A 601 4.17 21.68 -14.18
N LYS A 602 4.88 21.67 -13.05
CA LYS A 602 4.99 20.49 -12.18
C LYS A 602 4.53 20.80 -10.77
N VAL A 603 3.97 19.78 -10.11
CA VAL A 603 3.59 19.88 -8.70
C VAL A 603 4.48 18.95 -7.90
N LEU A 604 5.17 19.52 -6.92
CA LEU A 604 6.03 18.80 -5.98
C LEU A 604 5.35 18.75 -4.61
N ILE A 605 5.05 17.55 -4.14
CA ILE A 605 4.58 17.29 -2.79
C ILE A 605 5.76 16.79 -1.97
N LEU A 606 6.01 17.44 -0.84
CA LEU A 606 7.03 17.09 0.13
C LEU A 606 6.37 16.64 1.43
N VAL A 607 6.86 15.53 2.00
CA VAL A 607 6.34 14.95 3.24
C VAL A 607 7.46 14.91 4.28
N ASN A 608 7.31 15.66 5.36
CA ASN A 608 8.24 15.71 6.46
C ASN A 608 7.84 14.68 7.54
N THR A 609 8.58 13.58 7.63
CA THR A 609 8.36 12.53 8.64
C THR A 609 9.18 12.75 9.92
N THR A 610 9.88 13.88 10.04
CA THR A 610 10.69 14.16 11.22
C THR A 610 9.86 14.86 12.31
N VAL A 611 10.30 14.75 13.55
CA VAL A 611 9.75 15.48 14.70
C VAL A 611 10.32 16.90 14.79
N GLY A 612 11.16 17.30 13.83
CA GLY A 612 11.71 18.65 13.68
C GLY A 612 11.11 19.36 12.48
N GLY A 613 10.94 20.69 12.57
CA GLY A 613 10.60 21.55 11.44
C GLY A 613 11.86 22.17 10.81
N PHE A 614 11.70 22.70 9.62
CA PHE A 614 12.76 23.39 8.88
C PHE A 614 12.35 24.85 8.62
N HIS A 615 13.32 25.78 8.66
CA HIS A 615 13.06 27.19 8.38
C HIS A 615 12.92 27.50 6.88
N SER A 616 13.41 26.59 6.03
CA SER A 616 13.30 26.65 4.58
C SER A 616 13.22 25.24 4.01
N ILE A 617 12.65 25.12 2.81
CA ILE A 617 12.58 23.90 2.05
C ILE A 617 13.77 23.86 1.10
N LYS A 618 14.57 22.79 1.12
CA LYS A 618 15.76 22.67 0.30
C LYS A 618 15.79 21.36 -0.45
N PHE A 619 15.93 21.43 -1.76
CA PHE A 619 16.02 20.24 -2.64
C PHE A 619 16.88 20.54 -3.86
N ARG A 620 17.45 19.48 -4.42
CA ARG A 620 18.09 19.51 -5.75
C ARG A 620 17.02 19.18 -6.78
N LEU A 621 16.98 19.94 -7.86
CA LEU A 621 16.08 19.72 -8.99
C LEU A 621 16.89 19.64 -10.29
N LEU A 622 16.84 18.47 -10.92
CA LEU A 622 17.57 18.20 -12.16
C LEU A 622 16.62 18.26 -13.37
N ASN A 623 17.17 18.67 -14.50
CA ASN A 623 16.52 18.63 -15.81
C ASN A 623 15.23 19.47 -15.91
N MET A 624 15.11 20.49 -15.07
CA MET A 624 14.02 21.45 -15.11
C MET A 624 14.54 22.84 -14.71
N ASP A 625 14.19 23.85 -15.50
CA ASP A 625 14.34 25.23 -15.10
C ASP A 625 13.06 25.74 -14.45
N VAL A 626 13.18 26.53 -13.38
CA VAL A 626 12.03 27.03 -12.60
C VAL A 626 12.17 28.54 -12.50
N GLN A 627 11.16 29.26 -12.98
CA GLN A 627 11.09 30.73 -12.98
C GLN A 627 10.19 31.25 -11.84
N GLU A 628 9.25 30.43 -11.39
CA GLU A 628 8.31 30.76 -10.33
C GLU A 628 7.99 29.55 -9.48
N ILE A 629 7.89 29.75 -8.17
CA ILE A 629 7.39 28.74 -7.22
C ILE A 629 6.20 29.33 -6.48
N CYS A 630 5.07 28.62 -6.50
CA CYS A 630 3.94 28.92 -5.65
C CYS A 630 3.74 27.78 -4.63
N VAL A 631 3.30 28.12 -3.43
CA VAL A 631 2.91 27.16 -2.38
C VAL A 631 1.41 27.14 -2.24
N VAL A 632 0.84 26.01 -1.90
CA VAL A 632 -0.55 25.93 -1.44
C VAL A 632 -0.56 26.42 0.01
N ASP A 633 -1.22 27.55 0.24
CA ASP A 633 -1.35 28.14 1.58
C ASP A 633 -2.16 27.22 2.48
N ARG A 634 -1.66 26.94 3.67
CA ARG A 634 -2.30 25.97 4.58
C ARG A 634 -3.62 26.45 5.16
N MET A 635 -3.76 27.77 5.35
CA MET A 635 -4.94 28.36 5.98
C MET A 635 -6.03 28.70 4.96
N MET A 636 -5.64 29.12 3.75
CA MET A 636 -6.57 29.59 2.73
C MET A 636 -6.83 28.55 1.62
N GLY A 637 -5.93 27.58 1.44
CA GLY A 637 -5.98 26.61 0.35
C GLY A 637 -5.68 27.20 -1.03
N GLU A 638 -5.24 28.45 -1.11
CA GLU A 638 -4.93 29.15 -2.35
C GLU A 638 -3.45 29.04 -2.70
N LEU A 639 -3.14 29.19 -3.99
CA LEU A 639 -1.75 29.29 -4.45
C LEU A 639 -1.20 30.68 -4.10
N ARG A 640 -0.10 30.70 -3.37
CA ARG A 640 0.65 31.90 -2.98
C ARG A 640 2.07 31.81 -3.52
N LYS A 641 2.56 32.87 -4.15
CA LYS A 641 3.94 32.97 -4.62
C LYS A 641 4.91 32.88 -3.45
N ALA A 642 5.93 32.04 -3.58
CA ALA A 642 6.99 31.85 -2.59
C ALA A 642 8.31 32.49 -3.08
N SER A 643 9.08 33.07 -2.16
CA SER A 643 10.44 33.51 -2.44
C SER A 643 11.36 32.28 -2.44
N PHE A 644 12.28 32.25 -3.41
CA PHE A 644 13.28 31.17 -3.50
C PHE A 644 14.61 31.69 -4.06
N GLU A 645 15.65 30.95 -3.78
CA GLU A 645 16.99 31.12 -4.39
C GLU A 645 17.41 29.83 -5.08
N ARG A 646 18.16 29.99 -6.16
CA ARG A 646 18.75 28.87 -6.90
C ARG A 646 20.26 28.99 -6.93
N CYS A 647 20.97 27.95 -6.50
CA CYS A 647 22.41 27.82 -6.61
C CYS A 647 22.74 26.54 -7.37
N GLY A 648 23.05 26.65 -8.66
CA GLY A 648 23.17 25.50 -9.56
C GLY A 648 21.83 24.76 -9.69
N ASP A 649 21.81 23.50 -9.31
CA ASP A 649 20.64 22.64 -9.30
C ASP A 649 19.91 22.59 -7.93
N ILE A 650 20.46 23.30 -6.93
CA ILE A 650 19.84 23.37 -5.58
C ILE A 650 18.91 24.58 -5.54
N ILE A 651 17.68 24.30 -5.12
CA ILE A 651 16.63 25.29 -4.85
C ILE A 651 16.41 25.37 -3.35
N THR A 652 16.36 26.58 -2.83
CA THR A 652 15.99 26.91 -1.44
C THR A 652 14.75 27.78 -1.48
N VAL A 653 13.62 27.27 -1.00
CA VAL A 653 12.35 28.00 -0.87
C VAL A 653 12.23 28.50 0.55
N PHE A 654 12.02 29.82 0.74
CA PHE A 654 11.95 30.45 2.05
C PHE A 654 10.55 30.31 2.66
N GLU A 655 10.18 29.07 2.91
CA GLU A 655 8.94 28.68 3.56
C GLU A 655 9.22 27.75 4.73
N LYS A 656 8.56 28.00 5.85
CA LYS A 656 8.67 27.12 7.02
C LYS A 656 8.02 25.78 6.70
N PHE A 657 8.73 24.70 6.95
CA PHE A 657 8.24 23.35 6.80
C PHE A 657 8.07 22.70 8.17
N GLU A 658 6.84 22.59 8.60
CA GLU A 658 6.50 22.08 9.92
C GLU A 658 6.88 20.61 10.09
N TYR A 659 7.09 20.19 11.34
CA TYR A 659 7.27 18.76 11.66
C TYR A 659 5.98 17.97 11.39
N LEU A 660 6.13 16.68 11.03
CA LEU A 660 5.01 15.79 10.74
C LEU A 660 3.95 16.49 9.88
N SER A 661 4.33 16.93 8.69
CA SER A 661 3.43 17.66 7.79
C SER A 661 3.79 17.49 6.33
N THR A 662 2.94 17.98 5.45
CA THR A 662 3.19 18.06 4.01
C THR A 662 3.28 19.50 3.53
N GLN A 663 3.98 19.71 2.42
CA GLN A 663 4.00 20.97 1.70
C GLN A 663 3.87 20.70 0.21
N THR A 664 2.98 21.45 -0.45
CA THR A 664 2.74 21.32 -1.90
C THR A 664 3.22 22.58 -2.60
N LEU A 665 4.11 22.38 -3.57
CA LEU A 665 4.71 23.42 -4.40
C LEU A 665 4.27 23.26 -5.85
N LEU A 666 3.86 24.35 -6.49
CA LEU A 666 3.69 24.44 -7.95
C LEU A 666 4.96 25.07 -8.52
N LEU A 667 5.63 24.35 -9.44
CA LEU A 667 6.86 24.76 -10.11
C LEU A 667 6.53 25.16 -11.56
N ARG A 668 6.93 26.38 -11.95
CA ARG A 668 6.71 26.97 -13.29
C ARG A 668 8.00 27.41 -13.95
#